data_2324e02d383c1eb7849a200505e5f095
#
_entry.id   2324e02d383c1eb7849a200505e5f095
#
_cell.length_a   1.000
_cell.length_b   1.000
_cell.length_c   1.000
_cell.angle_alpha   90.00
_cell.angle_beta   90.00
_cell.angle_gamma   90.00
#
_symmetry.space_group_name_H-M   'P 1'
#
loop_
_entity.id
_entity.type
_entity.pdbx_description
1 polymer ?
#
loop_
_entity_poly.entity_id
_entity_poly.type
_entity_poly.pdbx_seq_one_letter_code
_entity_poly.pdbx_strand_id
1 'polypeptide(L)'
;VVAKLDSGIIALKYHLNIPSPGDPFYKANTVHNDVRGALYAVPALPASRVNGHKSVDPRDSLAMWNLARLDQQMPYPIVMSVKQEVVSGNEMKVTVDVEADIELKDYILHTAVYTDLVNLPNIVNTLPASNGQTEFASSMMTMLPDEKGTAWNTNAKEKKSVSYTYTKGTGELWNSTVNVIAFLQNPRTLEIIQSSISVQKPVGTMISTTLSFPPTISPVFEALPAQGTITLKASIGNASGAPITYNNVSIVKSPRTPQDWTLKLTGNQTSFTLNPGEKKEISMEFQRSAQPGIGEVLLTFDEASGKTYSATPITIVSKESEAFLVQDNLSGNVGPFADAVTLPGVKRYIAMSTNEFMQNIEKFTSLKRFIWHCADSGRIVKAESDFMLGLGNKGISFMLSGQFTTNNMFFDKVALFDTIGVTYAGYMVRNAAYTLSGVQGDTISNGLTLPCAPRSYAFYPMKLKSKSSASITSILTLSTSSTGDTIGGVRVQRNTNRIVYLGLHPFAITDSAQRKTLIDRSLAWIENFSFVPNPQLTSSVTSIDFGTVASMTGNTKKFILSNPGNVETVISSISLKGADQSTFSIQPASVTSIPAGGNIEITVSFSPSGPGIKNAELQIVPDRNELETMVIALSGSYIPSSIEESPEAAMITQIADGIVIQMNTVKDMRYRVVDLSGKTSASGNIDASPFKLPLMTRGFYLLQIISEDGMQVLPFIY
;
A
#
# COMPACT_ATOMS: atom_id res chain seq x y z
N VAL A 1 -34.23 8.94 -0.36
CA VAL A 1 -33.28 9.61 0.54
C VAL A 1 -32.51 10.68 -0.23
N VAL A 2 -31.92 10.33 -1.37
CA VAL A 2 -31.11 11.26 -2.19
C VAL A 2 -31.93 12.49 -2.65
N ALA A 3 -33.22 12.35 -2.93
CA ALA A 3 -34.10 13.46 -3.32
C ALA A 3 -34.37 14.48 -2.20
N LYS A 4 -34.02 14.18 -0.95
CA LYS A 4 -34.12 15.07 0.21
C LYS A 4 -32.80 15.68 0.65
N LEU A 5 -31.68 15.31 -0.02
CA LEU A 5 -30.37 15.86 0.27
C LEU A 5 -30.25 17.25 -0.34
N ASP A 6 -29.65 18.15 0.42
CA ASP A 6 -29.40 19.54 0.04
C ASP A 6 -28.53 19.62 -1.25
N SER A 7 -28.63 20.72 -1.98
CA SER A 7 -27.93 20.98 -3.25
C SER A 7 -26.39 20.89 -3.16
N GLY A 8 -25.84 20.90 -1.94
CA GLY A 8 -24.39 20.74 -1.69
C GLY A 8 -23.89 19.30 -1.56
N ILE A 9 -24.77 18.29 -1.69
CA ILE A 9 -24.40 16.87 -1.57
C ILE A 9 -24.46 16.20 -2.93
N ILE A 10 -23.37 15.56 -3.34
CA ILE A 10 -23.26 14.80 -4.58
C ILE A 10 -23.44 13.31 -4.24
N ALA A 11 -24.36 12.64 -4.93
CA ALA A 11 -24.56 11.20 -4.80
C ALA A 11 -24.10 10.47 -6.06
N LEU A 12 -23.40 9.35 -5.89
CA LEU A 12 -23.02 8.43 -6.95
C LEU A 12 -23.40 7.01 -6.53
N LYS A 13 -24.09 6.26 -7.38
CA LYS A 13 -24.51 4.89 -7.10
C LYS A 13 -23.76 3.91 -7.97
N TYR A 14 -23.24 2.88 -7.33
CA TYR A 14 -22.67 1.70 -7.96
C TYR A 14 -23.67 0.55 -7.86
N HIS A 15 -23.88 -0.16 -8.95
CA HIS A 15 -24.78 -1.31 -9.02
C HIS A 15 -23.96 -2.59 -8.96
N LEU A 16 -24.28 -3.47 -8.02
CA LEU A 16 -23.57 -4.75 -7.86
C LEU A 16 -24.43 -5.91 -8.37
N ASN A 17 -23.84 -7.10 -8.45
CA ASN A 17 -24.51 -8.32 -8.90
C ASN A 17 -25.58 -8.86 -7.93
N ILE A 18 -25.93 -8.10 -6.90
CA ILE A 18 -26.90 -8.45 -5.86
C ILE A 18 -28.08 -7.46 -5.91
N PRO A 19 -29.30 -7.89 -5.74
CA PRO A 19 -29.79 -9.26 -5.55
C PRO A 19 -29.80 -10.09 -6.84
N SER A 20 -29.52 -9.48 -7.98
CA SER A 20 -29.52 -10.18 -9.27
C SER A 20 -28.38 -9.70 -10.17
N PRO A 21 -27.61 -10.61 -10.78
CA PRO A 21 -26.64 -10.26 -11.82
C PRO A 21 -27.33 -9.76 -13.11
N GLY A 22 -28.67 -9.79 -13.14
CA GLY A 22 -29.49 -9.27 -14.21
C GLY A 22 -29.65 -7.76 -14.24
N ASP A 23 -29.25 -7.03 -13.17
CA ASP A 23 -29.33 -5.57 -13.09
C ASP A 23 -28.71 -4.91 -14.33
N PRO A 24 -29.46 -4.08 -15.09
CA PRO A 24 -28.96 -3.50 -16.33
C PRO A 24 -27.80 -2.52 -16.13
N PHE A 25 -27.74 -1.78 -15.02
CA PHE A 25 -26.63 -0.90 -14.69
C PHE A 25 -25.37 -1.69 -14.30
N TYR A 26 -25.55 -2.81 -13.58
CA TYR A 26 -24.44 -3.72 -13.32
C TYR A 26 -23.88 -4.30 -14.62
N LYS A 27 -24.77 -4.81 -15.50
CA LYS A 27 -24.36 -5.36 -16.81
C LYS A 27 -23.70 -4.34 -17.73
N ALA A 28 -24.07 -3.08 -17.62
CA ALA A 28 -23.46 -2.01 -18.44
C ALA A 28 -21.95 -1.87 -18.20
N ASN A 29 -21.48 -2.15 -16.99
CA ASN A 29 -20.06 -2.14 -16.65
C ASN A 29 -19.78 -2.98 -15.39
N THR A 30 -19.66 -4.29 -15.57
CA THR A 30 -19.42 -5.23 -14.46
C THR A 30 -18.08 -4.97 -13.78
N VAL A 31 -17.02 -4.73 -14.56
CA VAL A 31 -15.66 -4.56 -14.04
C VAL A 31 -15.57 -3.37 -13.06
N HIS A 32 -16.04 -2.19 -13.48
CA HIS A 32 -15.96 -1.00 -12.64
C HIS A 32 -16.84 -1.13 -11.39
N ASN A 33 -18.03 -1.70 -11.51
CA ASN A 33 -18.91 -1.92 -10.38
C ASN A 33 -18.33 -2.93 -9.38
N ASP A 34 -17.76 -4.04 -9.83
CA ASP A 34 -17.17 -5.06 -8.97
C ASP A 34 -15.94 -4.53 -8.22
N VAL A 35 -15.04 -3.82 -8.93
CA VAL A 35 -13.85 -3.24 -8.29
C VAL A 35 -14.24 -2.20 -7.24
N ARG A 36 -15.23 -1.33 -7.51
CA ARG A 36 -15.69 -0.34 -6.52
C ARG A 36 -16.43 -1.02 -5.36
N GLY A 37 -17.20 -2.06 -5.62
CA GLY A 37 -17.84 -2.87 -4.58
C GLY A 37 -16.82 -3.55 -3.66
N ALA A 38 -15.75 -4.11 -4.25
CA ALA A 38 -14.63 -4.70 -3.52
C ALA A 38 -13.88 -3.66 -2.70
N LEU A 39 -13.53 -2.51 -3.29
CA LEU A 39 -12.82 -1.43 -2.61
C LEU A 39 -13.54 -0.98 -1.33
N TYR A 40 -14.86 -0.81 -1.38
CA TYR A 40 -15.65 -0.41 -0.23
C TYR A 40 -16.08 -1.58 0.68
N ALA A 41 -15.66 -2.80 0.35
CA ALA A 41 -16.02 -4.02 1.08
C ALA A 41 -17.53 -4.10 1.41
N VAL A 42 -18.39 -3.85 0.41
CA VAL A 42 -19.85 -3.77 0.60
C VAL A 42 -20.41 -5.12 1.07
N PRO A 43 -20.97 -5.21 2.29
CA PRO A 43 -21.42 -6.49 2.87
C PRO A 43 -22.77 -6.97 2.38
N ALA A 44 -23.64 -6.04 2.12
CA ALA A 44 -25.01 -6.27 1.69
C ALA A 44 -25.56 -4.99 1.05
N LEU A 45 -26.60 -5.10 0.26
CA LEU A 45 -27.28 -3.96 -0.34
C LEU A 45 -28.63 -3.70 0.33
N PRO A 46 -29.05 -2.44 0.43
CA PRO A 46 -28.31 -1.22 0.09
C PRO A 46 -27.21 -0.89 1.11
N ALA A 47 -26.11 -0.31 0.64
CA ALA A 47 -25.03 0.21 1.47
C ALA A 47 -24.72 1.66 1.09
N SER A 48 -24.29 2.48 2.04
CA SER A 48 -23.90 3.86 1.76
C SER A 48 -22.62 4.25 2.49
N ARG A 49 -21.88 5.16 1.87
CA ARG A 49 -20.68 5.80 2.42
C ARG A 49 -20.78 7.30 2.24
N VAL A 50 -20.57 8.05 3.29
CA VAL A 50 -20.39 9.50 3.23
C VAL A 50 -18.90 9.78 3.12
N ASN A 51 -18.50 10.60 2.16
CA ASN A 51 -17.12 10.92 1.83
C ASN A 51 -16.19 9.69 1.73
N GLY A 52 -16.71 8.59 1.18
CA GLY A 52 -15.96 7.37 0.89
C GLY A 52 -15.67 6.47 2.10
N HIS A 53 -15.53 7.01 3.29
CA HIS A 53 -15.09 6.24 4.46
C HIS A 53 -16.13 6.09 5.57
N LYS A 54 -17.07 7.02 5.72
CA LYS A 54 -18.09 6.97 6.80
C LYS A 54 -19.29 6.13 6.37
N SER A 55 -19.40 4.94 6.90
CA SER A 55 -20.55 4.08 6.65
C SER A 55 -21.79 4.54 7.44
N VAL A 56 -22.93 4.50 6.81
CA VAL A 56 -24.21 4.84 7.42
C VAL A 56 -25.32 3.95 6.86
N ASP A 57 -26.32 3.63 7.67
CA ASP A 57 -27.49 2.91 7.18
C ASP A 57 -28.20 3.77 6.12
N PRO A 58 -28.34 3.28 4.87
CA PRO A 58 -28.97 4.04 3.79
C PRO A 58 -30.45 4.35 4.04
N ARG A 59 -31.07 3.75 5.05
CA ARG A 59 -32.45 4.03 5.49
C ARG A 59 -32.52 5.15 6.53
N ASP A 60 -31.38 5.44 7.19
CA ASP A 60 -31.27 6.54 8.14
C ASP A 60 -30.83 7.82 7.41
N SER A 61 -31.83 8.52 6.85
CA SER A 61 -31.58 9.77 6.12
C SER A 61 -31.06 10.90 7.02
N LEU A 62 -31.42 10.88 8.30
CA LEU A 62 -30.97 11.92 9.25
C LEU A 62 -29.51 11.73 9.61
N ALA A 63 -29.07 10.50 9.92
CA ALA A 63 -27.68 10.21 10.18
C ALA A 63 -26.80 10.51 8.95
N MET A 64 -27.24 10.13 7.76
CA MET A 64 -26.55 10.44 6.52
C MET A 64 -26.39 11.94 6.30
N TRP A 65 -27.45 12.71 6.52
CA TRP A 65 -27.45 14.15 6.35
C TRP A 65 -26.57 14.84 7.39
N ASN A 66 -26.62 14.42 8.66
CA ASN A 66 -25.79 14.96 9.72
C ASN A 66 -24.29 14.72 9.45
N LEU A 67 -23.91 13.50 9.01
CA LEU A 67 -22.53 13.20 8.63
C LEU A 67 -22.05 14.08 7.47
N ALA A 68 -22.87 14.23 6.42
CA ALA A 68 -22.50 15.07 5.28
C ALA A 68 -22.36 16.56 5.68
N ARG A 69 -23.19 17.05 6.57
CA ARG A 69 -23.09 18.44 7.07
C ARG A 69 -21.86 18.67 7.93
N LEU A 70 -21.48 17.71 8.75
CA LEU A 70 -20.22 17.80 9.52
C LEU A 70 -19.03 17.95 8.59
N ASP A 71 -19.00 17.21 7.49
CA ASP A 71 -17.92 17.31 6.50
C ASP A 71 -17.93 18.65 5.74
N GLN A 72 -19.10 19.22 5.49
CA GLN A 72 -19.22 20.57 4.90
C GLN A 72 -18.68 21.69 5.80
N GLN A 73 -18.58 21.45 7.11
CA GLN A 73 -17.99 22.42 8.06
C GLN A 73 -16.45 22.45 7.97
N MET A 74 -15.83 21.53 7.23
CA MET A 74 -14.39 21.47 6.98
C MET A 74 -14.08 21.94 5.55
N PRO A 75 -13.89 23.23 5.32
CA PRO A 75 -13.60 23.76 3.99
C PRO A 75 -12.13 23.49 3.63
N TYR A 76 -11.85 22.36 3.03
CA TYR A 76 -10.50 22.05 2.51
C TYR A 76 -10.05 23.12 1.51
N PRO A 77 -8.79 23.56 1.55
CA PRO A 77 -8.26 24.58 0.65
C PRO A 77 -7.94 24.01 -0.73
N ILE A 78 -8.94 23.37 -1.35
CA ILE A 78 -8.84 22.71 -2.66
C ILE A 78 -9.96 23.22 -3.56
N VAL A 79 -9.59 23.76 -4.71
CA VAL A 79 -10.51 24.12 -5.77
C VAL A 79 -10.47 23.01 -6.83
N MET A 80 -11.64 22.46 -7.15
CA MET A 80 -11.78 21.44 -8.20
C MET A 80 -12.90 21.85 -9.15
N SER A 81 -12.65 21.74 -10.45
CA SER A 81 -13.68 21.91 -11.49
C SER A 81 -13.68 20.74 -12.45
N VAL A 82 -14.88 20.42 -12.95
CA VAL A 82 -15.10 19.37 -13.95
C VAL A 82 -15.84 19.99 -15.13
N LYS A 83 -15.30 19.82 -16.33
CA LYS A 83 -15.90 20.27 -17.56
C LYS A 83 -16.11 19.09 -18.49
N GLN A 84 -17.30 19.03 -19.11
CA GLN A 84 -17.64 18.01 -20.09
C GLN A 84 -18.06 18.69 -21.39
N GLU A 85 -17.51 18.22 -22.51
CA GLU A 85 -17.74 18.81 -23.83
C GLU A 85 -17.97 17.70 -24.87
N VAL A 86 -18.84 17.93 -25.82
CA VAL A 86 -19.01 17.07 -26.99
C VAL A 86 -17.86 17.32 -27.96
N VAL A 87 -17.13 16.29 -28.33
CA VAL A 87 -16.06 16.36 -29.35
C VAL A 87 -16.66 16.10 -30.73
N SER A 88 -17.32 14.94 -30.91
CA SER A 88 -18.01 14.59 -32.16
C SER A 88 -19.03 13.46 -31.88
N GLY A 89 -20.25 13.59 -32.39
CA GLY A 89 -21.28 12.56 -32.23
C GLY A 89 -21.51 12.19 -30.76
N ASN A 90 -21.18 10.97 -30.39
CA ASN A 90 -21.25 10.45 -29.02
C ASN A 90 -19.89 10.54 -28.26
N GLU A 91 -18.86 11.07 -28.88
CA GLU A 91 -17.56 11.22 -28.23
C GLU A 91 -17.54 12.46 -27.35
N MET A 92 -17.19 12.27 -26.10
CA MET A 92 -17.18 13.27 -25.04
C MET A 92 -15.77 13.45 -24.51
N LYS A 93 -15.38 14.72 -24.25
CA LYS A 93 -14.15 15.06 -23.53
C LYS A 93 -14.50 15.56 -22.14
N VAL A 94 -13.78 15.06 -21.15
CA VAL A 94 -13.87 15.49 -19.75
C VAL A 94 -12.53 16.12 -19.37
N THR A 95 -12.58 17.31 -18.79
CA THR A 95 -11.40 17.99 -18.21
C THR A 95 -11.65 18.21 -16.73
N VAL A 96 -10.69 17.82 -15.91
CA VAL A 96 -10.70 18.03 -14.45
C VAL A 96 -9.49 18.91 -14.12
N ASP A 97 -9.78 20.05 -13.49
CA ASP A 97 -8.76 20.97 -12.95
C ASP A 97 -8.78 20.88 -11.43
N VAL A 98 -7.61 20.80 -10.82
CA VAL A 98 -7.43 20.84 -9.37
C VAL A 98 -6.32 21.80 -9.00
N GLU A 99 -6.59 22.66 -8.03
CA GLU A 99 -5.62 23.55 -7.40
C GLU A 99 -5.81 23.47 -5.88
N ALA A 100 -4.73 23.33 -5.12
CA ALA A 100 -4.76 23.28 -3.68
C ALA A 100 -3.74 24.25 -3.09
N ASP A 101 -4.08 24.93 -1.99
CA ASP A 101 -3.16 25.84 -1.27
C ASP A 101 -2.00 25.09 -0.58
N ILE A 102 -2.02 23.76 -0.62
CA ILE A 102 -1.08 22.86 0.06
C ILE A 102 -0.66 21.72 -0.84
N GLU A 103 0.41 21.02 -0.46
CA GLU A 103 0.86 19.82 -1.13
C GLU A 103 -0.18 18.69 -1.02
N LEU A 104 -0.49 18.05 -2.16
CA LEU A 104 -1.26 16.80 -2.22
C LEU A 104 -0.31 15.67 -2.57
N LYS A 105 -0.24 14.64 -1.73
CA LYS A 105 0.63 13.49 -1.93
C LYS A 105 -0.12 12.17 -1.75
N ASP A 106 0.11 11.25 -2.69
CA ASP A 106 -0.43 9.88 -2.69
C ASP A 106 -1.97 9.82 -2.71
N TYR A 107 -2.64 10.81 -3.32
CA TYR A 107 -4.07 10.77 -3.60
C TYR A 107 -4.36 10.09 -4.95
N ILE A 108 -5.62 9.69 -5.12
CA ILE A 108 -6.14 9.20 -6.41
C ILE A 108 -7.29 10.11 -6.83
N LEU A 109 -7.20 10.63 -8.05
CA LEU A 109 -8.30 11.30 -8.70
C LEU A 109 -9.17 10.24 -9.39
N HIS A 110 -10.38 10.06 -8.91
CA HIS A 110 -11.41 9.27 -9.57
C HIS A 110 -12.34 10.17 -10.36
N THR A 111 -12.69 9.73 -11.56
CA THR A 111 -13.66 10.42 -12.42
C THR A 111 -14.68 9.41 -12.89
N ALA A 112 -15.97 9.67 -12.65
CA ALA A 112 -17.05 8.77 -13.00
C ALA A 112 -18.10 9.46 -13.87
N VAL A 113 -18.48 8.81 -14.94
CA VAL A 113 -19.63 9.18 -15.78
C VAL A 113 -20.87 8.54 -15.19
N TYR A 114 -21.93 9.30 -14.98
CA TYR A 114 -23.18 8.79 -14.41
C TYR A 114 -24.41 9.39 -15.13
N THR A 115 -25.52 8.68 -15.06
CA THR A 115 -26.81 9.15 -15.56
C THR A 115 -27.59 9.82 -14.44
N ASP A 116 -28.24 10.96 -14.75
CA ASP A 116 -28.96 11.77 -13.75
C ASP A 116 -30.19 11.03 -13.23
N LEU A 117 -31.14 10.71 -14.11
CA LEU A 117 -32.35 9.94 -13.79
C LEU A 117 -32.76 9.06 -14.97
N VAL A 118 -32.78 7.76 -14.77
CA VAL A 118 -33.24 6.78 -15.75
C VAL A 118 -34.54 6.17 -15.27
N ASN A 119 -35.58 6.16 -16.11
CA ASN A 119 -36.85 5.48 -15.84
C ASN A 119 -36.94 4.18 -16.62
N LEU A 120 -37.03 3.05 -15.90
CA LEU A 120 -37.13 1.69 -16.45
C LEU A 120 -38.43 1.04 -15.95
N PRO A 121 -39.60 1.40 -16.50
CA PRO A 121 -40.91 0.96 -15.98
C PRO A 121 -41.10 -0.56 -16.02
N ASN A 122 -40.45 -1.25 -16.95
CA ASN A 122 -40.58 -2.70 -17.14
C ASN A 122 -39.55 -3.53 -16.33
N ILE A 123 -38.62 -2.89 -15.63
CA ILE A 123 -37.55 -3.61 -14.91
C ILE A 123 -38.05 -4.52 -13.80
N VAL A 124 -39.16 -4.12 -13.15
CA VAL A 124 -39.81 -4.89 -12.07
C VAL A 124 -40.29 -6.27 -12.52
N ASN A 125 -40.61 -6.42 -13.82
CA ASN A 125 -41.09 -7.67 -14.40
C ASN A 125 -39.93 -8.57 -14.89
N THR A 126 -38.72 -8.06 -14.94
CA THR A 126 -37.56 -8.76 -15.54
C THR A 126 -36.52 -9.21 -14.53
N LEU A 127 -36.52 -8.66 -13.32
CA LEU A 127 -35.52 -8.98 -12.29
C LEU A 127 -36.16 -9.77 -11.13
N PRO A 128 -35.64 -10.96 -10.82
CA PRO A 128 -35.98 -11.67 -9.59
C PRO A 128 -35.66 -10.77 -8.36
N ALA A 129 -36.56 -10.78 -7.39
CA ALA A 129 -36.43 -10.00 -6.14
C ALA A 129 -36.38 -8.47 -6.34
N SER A 130 -37.03 -7.94 -7.40
CA SER A 130 -37.22 -6.49 -7.57
C SER A 130 -37.94 -5.90 -6.36
N ASN A 131 -37.45 -4.73 -5.89
CA ASN A 131 -38.08 -3.95 -4.83
C ASN A 131 -39.17 -2.99 -5.35
N GLY A 132 -39.56 -3.10 -6.63
CA GLY A 132 -40.52 -2.23 -7.28
C GLY A 132 -39.99 -0.87 -7.75
N GLN A 133 -38.68 -0.62 -7.62
CA GLN A 133 -38.05 0.62 -8.07
C GLN A 133 -37.98 0.65 -9.60
N THR A 134 -38.49 1.74 -10.21
CA THR A 134 -38.47 2.01 -11.65
C THR A 134 -37.61 3.23 -12.02
N GLU A 135 -37.33 4.10 -11.07
CA GLU A 135 -36.52 5.31 -11.27
C GLU A 135 -35.18 5.18 -10.61
N PHE A 136 -34.11 5.38 -11.37
CA PHE A 136 -32.72 5.22 -10.95
C PHE A 136 -31.95 6.51 -11.17
N ALA A 137 -31.64 7.18 -10.06
CA ALA A 137 -30.89 8.44 -10.08
C ALA A 137 -29.39 8.21 -9.78
N SER A 138 -28.53 8.99 -10.40
CA SER A 138 -27.08 9.06 -10.14
C SER A 138 -26.36 7.72 -10.30
N SER A 139 -26.75 6.93 -11.30
CA SER A 139 -26.18 5.61 -11.54
C SER A 139 -24.89 5.68 -12.35
N MET A 140 -23.80 5.11 -11.83
CA MET A 140 -22.50 5.06 -12.50
C MET A 140 -22.56 4.21 -13.77
N MET A 141 -22.05 4.76 -14.87
CA MET A 141 -21.96 4.10 -16.16
C MET A 141 -20.56 3.65 -16.50
N THR A 142 -19.55 4.50 -16.22
CA THR A 142 -18.14 4.16 -16.42
C THR A 142 -17.24 5.05 -15.58
N MET A 143 -16.02 4.56 -15.29
CA MET A 143 -14.95 5.34 -14.64
C MET A 143 -13.87 5.70 -15.65
N LEU A 144 -13.20 6.83 -15.46
CA LEU A 144 -12.17 7.37 -16.35
C LEU A 144 -10.84 7.58 -15.58
N PRO A 145 -9.69 7.17 -16.16
CA PRO A 145 -9.54 6.37 -17.39
C PRO A 145 -10.03 4.94 -17.18
N ASP A 146 -10.07 4.47 -15.93
CA ASP A 146 -10.52 3.16 -15.49
C ASP A 146 -11.00 3.21 -14.01
N GLU A 147 -11.32 2.07 -13.44
CA GLU A 147 -11.81 1.92 -12.05
C GLU A 147 -10.76 2.24 -10.98
N LYS A 148 -9.47 2.26 -11.34
CA LYS A 148 -8.36 2.56 -10.42
C LYS A 148 -8.13 4.07 -10.28
N GLY A 149 -8.57 4.85 -11.27
CA GLY A 149 -8.39 6.29 -11.33
C GLY A 149 -6.96 6.71 -11.68
N THR A 150 -6.63 7.96 -11.43
CA THR A 150 -5.33 8.55 -11.78
C THR A 150 -4.59 8.96 -10.50
N ALA A 151 -3.34 8.51 -10.35
CA ALA A 151 -2.47 8.93 -9.25
C ALA A 151 -2.28 10.47 -9.26
N TRP A 152 -2.47 11.09 -8.11
CA TRP A 152 -2.50 12.55 -7.99
C TRP A 152 -1.53 13.05 -6.94
N ASN A 153 -0.52 13.76 -7.42
CA ASN A 153 0.47 14.47 -6.60
C ASN A 153 0.63 15.89 -7.16
N THR A 154 0.59 16.91 -6.31
CA THR A 154 0.80 18.31 -6.66
C THR A 154 1.53 19.04 -5.53
N ASN A 155 2.36 20.02 -5.88
CA ASN A 155 2.90 20.94 -4.90
C ASN A 155 1.81 21.95 -4.45
N ALA A 156 2.07 22.62 -3.33
CA ALA A 156 1.20 23.71 -2.86
C ALA A 156 1.06 24.80 -3.95
N LYS A 157 -0.18 25.22 -4.23
CA LYS A 157 -0.57 26.22 -5.24
C LYS A 157 -0.32 25.80 -6.69
N GLU A 158 0.05 24.58 -6.93
CA GLU A 158 0.14 24.02 -8.27
C GLU A 158 -1.26 23.74 -8.82
N LYS A 159 -1.55 24.30 -9.99
CA LYS A 159 -2.74 23.94 -10.74
C LYS A 159 -2.39 22.79 -11.71
N LYS A 160 -3.08 21.67 -11.56
CA LYS A 160 -2.91 20.49 -12.41
C LYS A 160 -4.21 20.12 -13.08
N SER A 161 -4.14 19.81 -14.37
CA SER A 161 -5.27 19.43 -15.21
C SER A 161 -5.06 18.04 -15.80
N VAL A 162 -6.15 17.30 -15.96
CA VAL A 162 -6.18 16.04 -16.70
C VAL A 162 -7.41 16.02 -17.61
N SER A 163 -7.27 15.41 -18.77
CA SER A 163 -8.38 15.24 -19.72
C SER A 163 -8.53 13.77 -20.10
N TYR A 164 -9.78 13.33 -20.22
CA TYR A 164 -10.16 12.01 -20.68
C TYR A 164 -11.16 12.14 -21.82
N THR A 165 -11.23 11.12 -22.67
CA THR A 165 -12.30 10.94 -23.64
C THR A 165 -13.08 9.67 -23.35
N TYR A 166 -14.39 9.69 -23.61
CA TYR A 166 -15.22 8.49 -23.56
C TYR A 166 -16.32 8.57 -24.61
N THR A 167 -16.82 7.43 -25.03
CA THR A 167 -17.97 7.36 -25.94
C THR A 167 -19.24 7.15 -25.14
N LYS A 168 -20.20 8.08 -25.23
CA LYS A 168 -21.54 7.93 -24.67
C LYS A 168 -22.20 6.75 -25.35
N GLY A 169 -22.68 5.78 -24.57
CA GLY A 169 -23.41 4.62 -25.08
C GLY A 169 -24.77 4.98 -25.63
N THR A 170 -25.45 3.99 -26.14
CA THR A 170 -26.82 4.08 -26.69
C THR A 170 -27.79 3.20 -25.89
N GLY A 171 -29.10 3.38 -26.09
CA GLY A 171 -30.14 2.63 -25.40
C GLY A 171 -30.68 3.31 -24.15
N GLU A 172 -31.63 2.62 -23.48
CA GLU A 172 -32.47 3.21 -22.41
C GLU A 172 -31.62 3.80 -21.25
N LEU A 173 -30.53 3.16 -20.88
CA LEU A 173 -29.67 3.64 -19.78
C LEU A 173 -28.97 4.97 -20.11
N TRP A 174 -28.77 5.26 -21.39
CA TRP A 174 -28.05 6.44 -21.88
C TRP A 174 -28.97 7.55 -22.41
N ASN A 175 -30.29 7.33 -22.40
CA ASN A 175 -31.29 8.30 -22.89
C ASN A 175 -31.49 9.49 -21.91
N SER A 176 -30.99 9.38 -20.70
CA SER A 176 -30.99 10.44 -19.69
C SER A 176 -29.82 11.41 -19.88
N THR A 177 -29.86 12.53 -19.18
CA THR A 177 -28.73 13.44 -19.05
C THR A 177 -27.56 12.69 -18.41
N VAL A 178 -26.40 12.78 -19.07
CA VAL A 178 -25.15 12.17 -18.62
C VAL A 178 -24.25 13.23 -18.05
N ASN A 179 -23.80 13.03 -16.84
CA ASN A 179 -22.95 13.95 -16.08
C ASN A 179 -21.65 13.27 -15.65
N VAL A 180 -20.70 14.06 -15.22
CA VAL A 180 -19.43 13.57 -14.68
C VAL A 180 -19.21 14.10 -13.27
N ILE A 181 -18.79 13.23 -12.38
CA ILE A 181 -18.25 13.58 -11.08
C ILE A 181 -16.75 13.26 -11.04
N ALA A 182 -15.95 14.15 -10.49
CA ALA A 182 -14.57 13.86 -10.10
C ALA A 182 -14.41 14.04 -8.59
N PHE A 183 -13.55 13.22 -7.97
CA PHE A 183 -13.25 13.30 -6.55
C PHE A 183 -11.83 12.82 -6.23
N LEU A 184 -11.19 13.53 -5.29
CA LEU A 184 -9.88 13.17 -4.75
C LEU A 184 -10.06 12.26 -3.54
N GLN A 185 -9.51 11.05 -3.60
CA GLN A 185 -9.64 10.03 -2.57
C GLN A 185 -8.27 9.62 -2.03
N ASN A 186 -8.17 9.50 -0.72
CA ASN A 186 -7.03 8.85 -0.07
C ASN A 186 -7.15 7.32 -0.26
N PRO A 187 -6.19 6.63 -0.90
CA PRO A 187 -6.32 5.20 -1.18
C PRO A 187 -6.24 4.30 0.05
N ARG A 188 -5.69 4.80 1.17
CA ARG A 188 -5.55 4.03 2.42
C ARG A 188 -6.81 4.12 3.28
N THR A 189 -7.37 5.32 3.39
CA THR A 189 -8.52 5.58 4.29
C THR A 189 -9.84 5.62 3.57
N LEU A 190 -9.82 5.68 2.23
CA LEU A 190 -10.95 5.88 1.33
C LEU A 190 -11.65 7.24 1.52
N GLU A 191 -11.10 8.14 2.34
CA GLU A 191 -11.63 9.47 2.54
C GLU A 191 -11.58 10.29 1.26
N ILE A 192 -12.71 10.90 0.91
CA ILE A 192 -12.82 11.87 -0.19
C ILE A 192 -12.67 13.25 0.40
N ILE A 193 -11.63 13.97 0.00
CA ILE A 193 -11.31 15.30 0.54
C ILE A 193 -11.88 16.44 -0.32
N GLN A 194 -12.17 16.19 -1.60
CA GLN A 194 -12.85 17.13 -2.48
C GLN A 194 -13.54 16.41 -3.62
N SER A 195 -14.67 16.96 -4.06
CA SER A 195 -15.40 16.47 -5.24
C SER A 195 -16.04 17.62 -6.02
N SER A 196 -16.26 17.40 -7.33
CA SER A 196 -16.92 18.34 -8.22
C SER A 196 -17.70 17.61 -9.31
N ILE A 197 -18.70 18.28 -9.89
CA ILE A 197 -19.54 17.73 -10.96
C ILE A 197 -19.54 18.64 -12.20
N SER A 198 -19.77 18.04 -13.36
CA SER A 198 -19.81 18.77 -14.64
C SER A 198 -21.05 19.64 -14.83
N VAL A 199 -22.09 19.44 -14.03
CA VAL A 199 -23.31 20.26 -14.07
C VAL A 199 -23.20 21.36 -13.03
N GLN A 200 -23.35 22.60 -13.44
CA GLN A 200 -23.62 23.68 -12.50
C GLN A 200 -25.03 23.51 -11.95
N LYS A 201 -25.21 22.73 -10.90
CA LYS A 201 -26.36 22.93 -10.03
C LYS A 201 -26.21 24.35 -9.45
N PRO A 202 -27.29 25.11 -9.28
CA PRO A 202 -27.19 26.36 -8.58
C PRO A 202 -26.50 26.07 -7.25
N VAL A 203 -25.23 26.48 -7.16
CA VAL A 203 -24.40 26.26 -5.99
C VAL A 203 -25.04 27.04 -4.89
N GLY A 204 -25.64 26.34 -3.94
CA GLY A 204 -25.95 26.98 -2.67
C GLY A 204 -24.63 27.51 -2.13
N THR A 205 -24.48 28.83 -2.13
CA THR A 205 -23.37 29.62 -1.61
C THR A 205 -21.97 29.04 -1.88
N MET A 206 -21.22 29.69 -2.75
CA MET A 206 -19.77 29.49 -2.89
C MET A 206 -19.15 29.44 -1.49
N ILE A 207 -18.14 28.59 -1.31
CA ILE A 207 -17.36 28.56 -0.08
C ILE A 207 -16.86 29.99 0.18
N SER A 208 -17.44 30.64 1.18
CA SER A 208 -17.08 31.99 1.56
C SER A 208 -15.82 32.02 2.42
N THR A 209 -15.59 30.94 3.14
CA THR A 209 -14.52 30.81 4.15
C THR A 209 -13.68 29.60 3.86
N THR A 210 -12.36 29.76 3.93
CA THR A 210 -11.40 28.66 3.89
C THR A 210 -10.74 28.48 5.25
N LEU A 211 -10.45 27.23 5.62
CA LEU A 211 -9.72 26.89 6.82
C LEU A 211 -8.59 25.92 6.45
N SER A 212 -7.37 26.22 6.85
CA SER A 212 -6.23 25.36 6.62
C SER A 212 -5.34 25.25 7.86
N PHE A 213 -4.63 24.15 7.98
CA PHE A 213 -3.66 23.87 9.04
C PHE A 213 -2.29 23.64 8.40
N PRO A 214 -1.59 24.70 7.97
CA PRO A 214 -0.30 24.54 7.31
C PRO A 214 0.68 23.72 8.16
N PRO A 215 1.42 22.76 7.57
CA PRO A 215 1.51 22.46 6.13
C PRO A 215 0.54 21.39 5.62
N THR A 216 -0.44 20.93 6.40
CA THR A 216 -1.33 19.82 6.05
C THR A 216 -2.78 20.28 5.77
N ILE A 217 -3.54 19.50 5.02
CA ILE A 217 -4.99 19.67 4.86
C ILE A 217 -5.74 19.11 6.07
N SER A 218 -5.28 17.94 6.50
CA SER A 218 -5.88 17.22 7.62
C SER A 218 -5.50 17.85 8.94
N PRO A 219 -6.31 17.65 9.99
CA PRO A 219 -5.90 17.98 11.34
C PRO A 219 -4.48 17.49 11.62
N VAL A 220 -3.69 18.29 12.30
CA VAL A 220 -2.38 17.87 12.77
C VAL A 220 -2.57 16.73 13.75
N PHE A 221 -1.84 15.64 13.55
CA PHE A 221 -1.81 14.54 14.51
C PHE A 221 -0.39 14.46 15.10
N GLU A 222 -0.27 14.59 16.43
CA GLU A 222 1.04 14.58 17.07
C GLU A 222 1.12 13.63 18.26
N ALA A 223 2.27 12.99 18.41
CA ALA A 223 2.61 12.20 19.59
C ALA A 223 3.47 13.04 20.53
N LEU A 224 2.92 13.49 21.67
CA LEU A 224 3.63 14.30 22.65
C LEU A 224 4.11 13.48 23.86
N PRO A 225 5.33 13.74 24.37
CA PRO A 225 5.77 13.17 25.65
C PRO A 225 4.97 13.74 26.82
N ALA A 226 5.08 13.15 27.99
CA ALA A 226 4.52 13.68 29.22
C ALA A 226 4.96 15.13 29.44
N GLN A 227 4.05 16.03 29.84
CA GLN A 227 4.25 17.47 29.99
C GLN A 227 4.63 18.22 28.69
N GLY A 228 4.55 17.55 27.53
CA GLY A 228 4.87 18.14 26.24
C GLY A 228 3.87 19.23 25.85
N THR A 229 4.37 20.27 25.18
CA THR A 229 3.59 21.41 24.66
C THR A 229 3.77 21.48 23.15
N ILE A 230 2.70 21.85 22.45
CA ILE A 230 2.73 22.15 21.02
C ILE A 230 1.99 23.45 20.75
N THR A 231 2.53 24.26 19.84
CA THR A 231 1.86 25.44 19.30
C THR A 231 1.44 25.18 17.87
N LEU A 232 0.19 25.41 17.58
CA LEU A 232 -0.40 25.19 16.26
C LEU A 232 -0.89 26.49 15.68
N LYS A 233 -0.90 26.54 14.37
CA LYS A 233 -1.42 27.64 13.59
C LYS A 233 -2.48 27.13 12.63
N ALA A 234 -3.66 27.75 12.69
CA ALA A 234 -4.70 27.60 11.69
C ALA A 234 -4.80 28.89 10.87
N SER A 235 -5.12 28.79 9.60
CA SER A 235 -5.35 29.96 8.75
C SER A 235 -6.82 29.99 8.32
N ILE A 236 -7.54 31.03 8.76
CA ILE A 236 -8.91 31.33 8.30
C ILE A 236 -8.79 32.33 7.15
N GLY A 237 -9.42 32.06 6.02
CA GLY A 237 -9.38 32.90 4.82
C GLY A 237 -10.76 33.27 4.31
N ASN A 238 -10.89 34.47 3.76
CA ASN A 238 -12.08 34.92 3.04
C ASN A 238 -11.92 34.62 1.54
N ALA A 239 -12.65 33.67 1.05
CA ALA A 239 -12.70 33.28 -0.40
C ALA A 239 -13.88 33.93 -1.13
N SER A 240 -14.66 34.78 -0.48
CA SER A 240 -15.79 35.51 -1.08
C SER A 240 -15.35 36.80 -1.78
N GLY A 241 -16.26 37.40 -2.51
CA GLY A 241 -16.06 38.69 -3.18
C GLY A 241 -16.34 39.93 -2.28
N ALA A 242 -16.67 39.76 -0.98
CA ALA A 242 -17.01 40.82 -0.04
C ALA A 242 -16.31 40.63 1.30
N PRO A 243 -16.10 41.67 2.11
CA PRO A 243 -15.54 41.51 3.44
C PRO A 243 -16.41 40.63 4.33
N ILE A 244 -15.79 39.76 5.13
CA ILE A 244 -16.43 38.86 6.09
C ILE A 244 -15.93 39.19 7.50
N THR A 245 -16.84 39.37 8.44
CA THR A 245 -16.52 39.47 9.86
C THR A 245 -16.72 38.11 10.53
N TYR A 246 -15.70 37.66 11.22
CA TYR A 246 -15.68 36.47 12.04
C TYR A 246 -15.75 36.80 13.50
N ASN A 247 -16.60 36.11 14.25
CA ASN A 247 -16.86 36.32 15.66
C ASN A 247 -16.74 35.00 16.43
N ASN A 248 -16.70 35.07 17.75
CA ASN A 248 -16.71 33.93 18.66
C ASN A 248 -15.61 32.91 18.38
N VAL A 249 -14.46 33.38 17.87
CA VAL A 249 -13.32 32.49 17.62
C VAL A 249 -12.85 31.92 18.95
N SER A 250 -13.01 30.64 19.12
CA SER A 250 -12.72 29.95 20.38
C SER A 250 -12.18 28.53 20.12
N ILE A 251 -11.54 27.99 21.15
CA ILE A 251 -11.05 26.60 21.15
C ILE A 251 -11.59 25.86 22.36
N VAL A 252 -12.03 24.63 22.15
CA VAL A 252 -12.66 23.80 23.19
C VAL A 252 -12.05 22.40 23.17
N LYS A 253 -11.93 21.79 24.36
CA LYS A 253 -11.57 20.36 24.44
C LYS A 253 -12.73 19.51 23.94
N SER A 254 -12.44 18.50 23.12
CA SER A 254 -13.42 17.46 22.83
C SER A 254 -13.65 16.56 24.07
N PRO A 255 -14.75 15.81 24.12
CA PRO A 255 -15.00 14.85 25.20
C PRO A 255 -13.90 13.76 25.36
N ARG A 256 -13.10 13.52 24.30
CA ARG A 256 -11.96 12.57 24.35
C ARG A 256 -10.76 13.11 25.13
N THR A 257 -10.66 14.45 25.27
CA THR A 257 -9.49 15.09 25.86
C THR A 257 -9.51 14.95 27.39
N PRO A 258 -8.44 14.40 28.01
CA PRO A 258 -8.31 14.37 29.45
C PRO A 258 -8.48 15.75 30.07
N GLN A 259 -9.15 15.84 31.21
CA GLN A 259 -9.54 17.13 31.82
C GLN A 259 -8.34 17.97 32.27
N ASP A 260 -7.26 17.31 32.65
CA ASP A 260 -6.03 17.93 33.16
C ASP A 260 -5.05 18.39 32.02
N TRP A 261 -5.37 18.13 30.75
CA TRP A 261 -4.63 18.69 29.64
C TRP A 261 -5.07 20.16 29.44
N THR A 262 -4.15 21.05 29.14
CA THR A 262 -4.46 22.48 29.03
C THR A 262 -4.45 22.96 27.59
N LEU A 263 -5.23 23.97 27.32
CA LEU A 263 -5.53 24.50 26.00
C LEU A 263 -5.65 25.99 26.07
N LYS A 264 -4.98 26.75 25.19
CA LYS A 264 -4.97 28.21 25.18
C LYS A 264 -4.98 28.76 23.76
N LEU A 265 -5.91 29.66 23.48
CA LEU A 265 -5.87 30.52 22.31
C LEU A 265 -4.85 31.63 22.56
N THR A 266 -3.85 31.80 21.71
CA THR A 266 -2.80 32.79 21.87
C THR A 266 -3.16 34.08 21.12
N GLY A 267 -3.03 35.21 21.79
CA GLY A 267 -3.40 36.51 21.26
C GLY A 267 -4.90 36.84 21.40
N ASN A 268 -5.25 38.10 21.18
CA ASN A 268 -6.63 38.62 21.29
C ASN A 268 -7.34 38.44 19.92
N GLN A 269 -7.79 37.22 19.60
CA GLN A 269 -8.23 36.83 18.26
C GLN A 269 -9.70 36.37 18.22
N THR A 270 -10.53 36.83 19.14
CA THR A 270 -11.93 36.41 19.28
C THR A 270 -12.88 36.98 18.23
N SER A 271 -12.48 38.06 17.55
CA SER A 271 -13.23 38.64 16.43
C SER A 271 -12.31 39.41 15.49
N PHE A 272 -12.57 39.35 14.17
CA PHE A 272 -11.84 40.11 13.15
C PHE A 272 -12.61 40.12 11.82
N THR A 273 -12.27 41.07 10.94
CA THR A 273 -12.80 41.15 9.58
C THR A 273 -11.71 40.89 8.57
N LEU A 274 -12.00 40.08 7.54
CA LEU A 274 -11.10 39.81 6.40
C LEU A 274 -11.72 40.39 5.11
N ASN A 275 -10.91 41.07 4.32
CA ASN A 275 -11.24 41.46 2.96
C ASN A 275 -11.18 40.23 2.01
N PRO A 276 -11.76 40.30 0.78
CA PRO A 276 -11.64 39.25 -0.23
C PRO A 276 -10.19 38.81 -0.45
N GLY A 277 -9.94 37.52 -0.35
CA GLY A 277 -8.61 36.90 -0.51
C GLY A 277 -7.68 37.03 0.71
N GLU A 278 -8.07 37.79 1.75
CA GLU A 278 -7.27 37.95 2.98
C GLU A 278 -7.34 36.70 3.86
N LYS A 279 -6.23 36.40 4.56
CA LYS A 279 -6.12 35.30 5.52
C LYS A 279 -5.63 35.78 6.88
N LYS A 280 -6.16 35.18 7.93
CA LYS A 280 -5.78 35.42 9.33
C LYS A 280 -5.26 34.14 9.96
N GLU A 281 -4.05 34.23 10.52
CA GLU A 281 -3.50 33.15 11.33
C GLU A 281 -4.05 33.16 12.75
N ILE A 282 -4.50 32.01 13.22
CA ILE A 282 -4.98 31.74 14.57
C ILE A 282 -3.98 30.80 15.25
N SER A 283 -3.36 31.27 16.33
CA SER A 283 -2.38 30.47 17.07
C SER A 283 -3.01 29.87 18.34
N MET A 284 -2.73 28.58 18.55
CA MET A 284 -3.25 27.79 19.66
C MET A 284 -2.10 27.05 20.35
N GLU A 285 -2.08 27.07 21.66
CA GLU A 285 -1.15 26.32 22.49
C GLU A 285 -1.88 25.17 23.18
N PHE A 286 -1.31 23.99 23.13
CA PHE A 286 -1.82 22.79 23.76
C PHE A 286 -0.72 22.15 24.60
N GLN A 287 -1.01 21.87 25.87
CA GLN A 287 -0.09 21.19 26.78
C GLN A 287 -0.73 19.93 27.32
N ARG A 288 -0.05 18.83 27.15
CA ARG A 288 -0.41 17.53 27.68
C ARG A 288 0.06 17.38 29.12
N SER A 289 -0.75 16.74 29.98
CA SER A 289 -0.32 16.33 31.33
C SER A 289 0.57 15.08 31.31
N ALA A 290 0.89 14.56 32.50
CA ALA A 290 1.57 13.26 32.66
C ALA A 290 0.66 12.07 32.34
N GLN A 291 -0.66 12.23 32.43
CA GLN A 291 -1.61 11.13 32.17
C GLN A 291 -1.64 10.76 30.68
N PRO A 292 -1.48 9.47 30.35
CA PRO A 292 -1.61 8.98 28.96
C PRO A 292 -3.06 9.15 28.48
N GLY A 293 -3.21 9.39 27.18
CA GLY A 293 -4.52 9.54 26.57
C GLY A 293 -4.43 10.01 25.12
N ILE A 294 -5.60 10.34 24.60
CA ILE A 294 -5.76 11.03 23.33
C ILE A 294 -6.58 12.30 23.59
N GLY A 295 -6.19 13.42 22.99
CA GLY A 295 -6.87 14.68 23.15
C GLY A 295 -7.09 15.38 21.83
N GLU A 296 -8.22 16.01 21.68
CA GLU A 296 -8.64 16.79 20.52
C GLU A 296 -9.02 18.19 20.93
N VAL A 297 -8.79 19.12 20.03
CA VAL A 297 -9.23 20.50 20.15
C VAL A 297 -10.25 20.78 19.07
N LEU A 298 -11.31 21.45 19.40
CA LEU A 298 -12.26 22.01 18.45
C LEU A 298 -12.01 23.51 18.33
N LEU A 299 -11.68 23.97 17.14
CA LEU A 299 -11.68 25.41 16.78
C LEU A 299 -13.06 25.74 16.24
N THR A 300 -13.74 26.70 16.87
CA THR A 300 -15.07 27.18 16.48
C THR A 300 -15.05 28.66 16.21
N PHE A 301 -15.82 29.09 15.21
CA PHE A 301 -16.02 30.51 14.91
C PHE A 301 -17.30 30.72 14.08
N ASP A 302 -17.83 31.92 14.12
CA ASP A 302 -19.05 32.32 13.42
C ASP A 302 -18.75 33.40 12.37
N GLU A 303 -19.41 33.33 11.22
CA GLU A 303 -19.56 34.47 10.33
C GLU A 303 -20.68 35.38 10.85
N ALA A 304 -20.55 36.69 10.68
CA ALA A 304 -21.61 37.64 11.00
C ALA A 304 -22.92 37.39 10.23
N SER A 305 -22.86 36.65 9.12
CA SER A 305 -24.00 36.16 8.35
C SER A 305 -24.82 35.06 9.07
N GLY A 306 -24.33 34.55 10.21
CA GLY A 306 -24.96 33.50 11.00
C GLY A 306 -24.48 32.09 10.69
N LYS A 307 -23.45 31.91 9.87
CA LYS A 307 -22.87 30.59 9.58
C LYS A 307 -21.80 30.26 10.62
N THR A 308 -21.90 29.07 11.23
CA THR A 308 -20.96 28.56 12.22
C THR A 308 -20.04 27.51 11.62
N TYR A 309 -18.76 27.58 11.95
CA TYR A 309 -17.74 26.59 11.61
C TYR A 309 -17.22 25.90 12.86
N SER A 310 -16.91 24.61 12.70
CA SER A 310 -16.27 23.81 13.74
C SER A 310 -15.31 22.82 13.11
N ALA A 311 -14.07 22.83 13.55
CA ALA A 311 -13.04 21.96 13.01
C ALA A 311 -12.15 21.43 14.13
N THR A 312 -11.56 20.25 13.92
CA THR A 312 -10.55 19.68 14.81
C THR A 312 -9.17 19.99 14.25
N PRO A 313 -8.46 21.05 14.68
CA PRO A 313 -7.14 21.41 14.15
C PRO A 313 -6.06 20.42 14.54
N ILE A 314 -6.21 19.72 15.66
CA ILE A 314 -5.22 18.78 16.17
C ILE A 314 -5.83 17.64 16.95
N THR A 315 -5.24 16.44 16.74
CA THR A 315 -5.35 15.28 17.65
C THR A 315 -3.96 15.01 18.23
N ILE A 316 -3.89 14.86 19.55
CA ILE A 316 -2.64 14.58 20.28
C ILE A 316 -2.77 13.23 20.98
N VAL A 317 -1.75 12.40 20.84
CA VAL A 317 -1.65 11.11 21.54
C VAL A 317 -0.41 11.10 22.43
N SER A 318 -0.45 10.33 23.49
CA SER A 318 0.69 10.08 24.38
C SER A 318 1.77 9.29 23.65
N LYS A 319 2.97 9.86 23.50
CA LYS A 319 4.09 9.24 22.78
C LYS A 319 4.55 7.92 23.38
N GLU A 320 4.44 7.77 24.70
CA GLU A 320 4.81 6.54 25.42
C GLU A 320 3.74 5.44 25.39
N SER A 321 2.64 5.64 24.70
CA SER A 321 1.56 4.67 24.64
C SER A 321 1.94 3.42 23.86
N GLU A 322 1.73 2.25 24.49
CA GLU A 322 2.10 0.95 23.96
C GLU A 322 0.92 0.15 23.41
N ALA A 323 -0.32 0.57 23.73
CA ALA A 323 -1.52 -0.20 23.45
C ALA A 323 -2.68 0.67 22.95
N PHE A 324 -3.29 0.27 21.84
CA PHE A 324 -4.36 1.02 21.19
C PHE A 324 -5.58 0.13 20.93
N LEU A 325 -6.76 0.72 21.10
CA LEU A 325 -8.03 0.17 20.62
C LEU A 325 -8.40 0.88 19.33
N VAL A 326 -8.24 0.18 18.23
CA VAL A 326 -8.59 0.67 16.89
C VAL A 326 -10.00 0.24 16.57
N GLN A 327 -10.85 1.19 16.27
CA GLN A 327 -12.25 0.94 15.95
C GLN A 327 -12.55 1.32 14.51
N ASP A 328 -13.19 0.39 13.80
CA ASP A 328 -13.78 0.70 12.51
C ASP A 328 -14.79 1.85 12.66
N ASN A 329 -14.70 2.83 11.75
CA ASN A 329 -15.50 4.06 11.75
C ASN A 329 -17.04 3.84 11.72
N LEU A 330 -17.47 2.60 11.61
CA LEU A 330 -18.85 2.19 11.45
C LEU A 330 -19.63 2.00 12.75
N SER A 331 -18.97 1.88 13.88
CA SER A 331 -19.64 1.54 15.13
C SER A 331 -19.60 2.70 16.13
N GLY A 332 -20.68 3.39 16.28
CA GLY A 332 -20.83 4.58 17.11
C GLY A 332 -20.66 4.42 18.64
N ASN A 333 -20.06 3.33 19.15
CA ASN A 333 -19.96 3.08 20.59
C ASN A 333 -18.61 2.50 21.03
N VAL A 334 -17.56 3.33 20.94
CA VAL A 334 -16.22 2.95 21.45
C VAL A 334 -16.13 2.97 22.97
N GLY A 335 -16.82 3.89 23.63
CA GLY A 335 -16.68 4.14 25.06
C GLY A 335 -16.83 2.87 25.92
N PRO A 336 -17.94 2.13 25.80
CA PRO A 336 -18.14 0.92 26.62
C PRO A 336 -17.09 -0.17 26.37
N PHE A 337 -16.54 -0.27 25.13
CA PHE A 337 -15.51 -1.25 24.84
C PHE A 337 -14.15 -0.81 25.38
N ALA A 338 -13.81 0.48 25.25
CA ALA A 338 -12.59 1.03 25.82
C ALA A 338 -12.56 0.87 27.35
N ASP A 339 -13.71 1.06 28.01
CA ASP A 339 -13.83 0.86 29.46
C ASP A 339 -13.74 -0.60 29.89
N ALA A 340 -14.17 -1.53 29.02
CA ALA A 340 -14.10 -2.97 29.30
C ALA A 340 -12.71 -3.58 29.09
N VAL A 341 -11.80 -2.94 28.37
CA VAL A 341 -10.43 -3.42 28.11
C VAL A 341 -9.39 -2.86 29.07
N THR A 342 -9.79 -2.33 30.21
CA THR A 342 -8.87 -2.00 31.29
C THR A 342 -8.52 -3.26 32.09
N LEU A 343 -7.33 -3.79 31.89
CA LEU A 343 -6.80 -4.85 32.76
C LEU A 343 -6.29 -4.22 34.04
N PRO A 344 -6.57 -4.81 35.26
CA PRO A 344 -5.92 -4.40 36.48
C PRO A 344 -4.39 -4.47 36.33
N GLY A 345 -3.70 -3.34 36.53
CA GLY A 345 -2.24 -3.28 36.46
C GLY A 345 -1.66 -3.10 35.05
N VAL A 346 -2.48 -3.00 34.00
CA VAL A 346 -2.04 -2.79 32.61
C VAL A 346 -2.32 -1.35 32.17
N LYS A 347 -1.47 -0.79 31.33
CA LYS A 347 -1.67 0.51 30.72
C LYS A 347 -2.98 0.52 29.93
N ARG A 348 -3.76 1.56 30.13
CA ARG A 348 -5.06 1.74 29.45
C ARG A 348 -4.87 1.76 27.92
N TYR A 349 -5.71 1.00 27.21
CA TYR A 349 -5.79 1.08 25.75
C TYR A 349 -6.37 2.41 25.33
N ILE A 350 -5.68 3.10 24.40
CA ILE A 350 -6.15 4.37 23.84
C ILE A 350 -7.02 4.08 22.63
N ALA A 351 -8.29 4.51 22.70
CA ALA A 351 -9.24 4.32 21.62
C ALA A 351 -9.05 5.36 20.51
N MET A 352 -9.00 4.91 19.26
CA MET A 352 -8.93 5.75 18.08
C MET A 352 -9.60 5.09 16.87
N SER A 353 -9.87 5.89 15.85
CA SER A 353 -10.42 5.39 14.60
C SER A 353 -9.35 4.68 13.77
N THR A 354 -9.79 3.84 12.83
CA THR A 354 -8.93 3.17 11.85
C THR A 354 -8.07 4.18 11.09
N ASN A 355 -8.65 5.31 10.67
CA ASN A 355 -7.95 6.35 9.94
C ASN A 355 -6.83 6.99 10.77
N GLU A 356 -7.12 7.39 12.01
CA GLU A 356 -6.12 7.97 12.91
C GLU A 356 -4.95 7.00 13.12
N PHE A 357 -5.25 5.72 13.33
CA PHE A 357 -4.23 4.70 13.57
C PHE A 357 -3.36 4.42 12.34
N MET A 358 -3.98 4.17 11.19
CA MET A 358 -3.25 3.81 9.97
C MET A 358 -2.43 4.97 9.39
N GLN A 359 -2.97 6.19 9.41
CA GLN A 359 -2.29 7.35 8.84
C GLN A 359 -1.10 7.83 9.67
N ASN A 360 -1.10 7.57 10.98
CA ASN A 360 -0.11 8.11 11.92
C ASN A 360 0.74 7.02 12.58
N ILE A 361 0.81 5.84 11.99
CA ILE A 361 1.49 4.68 12.60
C ILE A 361 2.97 4.95 12.91
N GLU A 362 3.63 5.76 12.11
CA GLU A 362 5.03 6.14 12.29
C GLU A 362 5.27 6.96 13.56
N LYS A 363 4.23 7.59 14.11
CA LYS A 363 4.29 8.38 15.36
C LYS A 363 4.17 7.51 16.61
N PHE A 364 3.71 6.26 16.47
CA PHE A 364 3.49 5.33 17.59
C PHE A 364 4.74 4.47 17.85
N THR A 365 5.86 5.12 18.12
CA THR A 365 7.17 4.46 18.28
C THR A 365 7.26 3.46 19.44
N SER A 366 6.34 3.57 20.42
CA SER A 366 6.23 2.67 21.57
C SER A 366 5.19 1.56 21.40
N LEU A 367 4.53 1.48 20.24
CA LEU A 367 3.48 0.49 19.97
C LEU A 367 4.00 -0.95 20.16
N LYS A 368 3.30 -1.73 21.00
CA LYS A 368 3.57 -3.16 21.23
C LYS A 368 2.39 -4.03 20.87
N ARG A 369 1.15 -3.47 20.95
CA ARG A 369 -0.09 -4.22 20.75
C ARG A 369 -1.25 -3.31 20.37
N PHE A 370 -2.24 -3.90 19.73
CA PHE A 370 -3.51 -3.23 19.47
C PHE A 370 -4.68 -4.21 19.45
N ILE A 371 -5.87 -3.67 19.63
CA ILE A 371 -7.13 -4.35 19.40
C ILE A 371 -7.75 -3.72 18.16
N TRP A 372 -8.13 -4.53 17.19
CA TRP A 372 -8.88 -4.08 16.02
C TRP A 372 -10.32 -4.57 16.13
N HIS A 373 -11.25 -3.65 16.31
CA HIS A 373 -12.65 -3.96 16.57
C HIS A 373 -13.52 -3.52 15.38
N CYS A 374 -14.10 -4.51 14.68
CA CYS A 374 -14.97 -4.30 13.51
C CYS A 374 -16.47 -4.24 13.84
N ALA A 375 -16.84 -4.26 15.11
CA ALA A 375 -18.23 -4.21 15.57
C ALA A 375 -19.18 -5.24 14.90
N ASP A 376 -20.42 -4.84 14.59
CA ASP A 376 -21.46 -5.72 14.06
C ASP A 376 -21.45 -5.85 12.54
N SER A 377 -20.82 -4.95 11.80
CA SER A 377 -20.90 -4.88 10.33
C SER A 377 -19.59 -4.53 9.64
N GLY A 378 -18.52 -4.32 10.38
CA GLY A 378 -17.21 -3.98 9.81
C GLY A 378 -16.54 -5.17 9.14
N ARG A 379 -15.86 -4.92 8.03
CA ARG A 379 -15.06 -5.90 7.30
C ARG A 379 -13.62 -5.47 7.25
N ILE A 380 -12.74 -6.43 7.13
CA ILE A 380 -11.34 -6.17 6.86
C ILE A 380 -11.15 -6.08 5.35
N VAL A 381 -10.76 -4.91 4.87
CA VAL A 381 -10.35 -4.70 3.48
C VAL A 381 -8.88 -5.05 3.28
N LYS A 382 -8.46 -5.22 2.01
CA LYS A 382 -7.08 -5.62 1.70
C LYS A 382 -6.04 -4.70 2.33
N ALA A 383 -6.22 -3.39 2.28
CA ALA A 383 -5.29 -2.42 2.85
C ALA A 383 -5.12 -2.59 4.37
N GLU A 384 -6.21 -2.84 5.10
CA GLU A 384 -6.18 -3.10 6.54
C GLU A 384 -5.53 -4.45 6.87
N SER A 385 -5.82 -5.48 6.06
CA SER A 385 -5.19 -6.79 6.18
C SER A 385 -3.67 -6.71 6.03
N ASP A 386 -3.20 -6.06 4.96
CA ASP A 386 -1.78 -5.89 4.68
C ASP A 386 -1.09 -5.06 5.76
N PHE A 387 -1.76 -4.03 6.25
CA PHE A 387 -1.29 -3.18 7.34
C PHE A 387 -1.11 -3.95 8.65
N MET A 388 -2.14 -4.71 9.09
CA MET A 388 -2.08 -5.52 10.32
C MET A 388 -1.00 -6.60 10.23
N LEU A 389 -0.86 -7.27 9.07
CA LEU A 389 0.19 -8.26 8.83
C LEU A 389 1.58 -7.61 8.84
N GLY A 390 1.71 -6.42 8.25
CA GLY A 390 2.95 -5.63 8.28
C GLY A 390 3.39 -5.29 9.71
N LEU A 391 2.45 -4.87 10.58
CA LEU A 391 2.71 -4.65 11.99
C LEU A 391 3.06 -5.96 12.72
N GLY A 392 2.35 -7.04 12.44
CA GLY A 392 2.64 -8.36 13.00
C GLY A 392 4.04 -8.86 12.66
N ASN A 393 4.53 -8.60 11.45
CA ASN A 393 5.89 -8.94 11.03
C ASN A 393 6.96 -8.11 11.77
N LYS A 394 6.58 -6.93 12.27
CA LYS A 394 7.44 -6.07 13.12
C LYS A 394 7.37 -6.42 14.62
N GLY A 395 6.68 -7.51 14.97
CA GLY A 395 6.59 -7.96 16.36
C GLY A 395 5.37 -7.45 17.13
N ILE A 396 4.47 -6.72 16.50
CA ILE A 396 3.28 -6.18 17.16
C ILE A 396 2.20 -7.25 17.24
N SER A 397 1.78 -7.59 18.47
CA SER A 397 0.71 -8.54 18.71
C SER A 397 -0.65 -7.86 18.71
N PHE A 398 -1.72 -8.57 18.34
CA PHE A 398 -3.04 -7.95 18.29
C PHE A 398 -4.21 -8.91 18.52
N MET A 399 -5.33 -8.33 18.94
CA MET A 399 -6.63 -8.97 18.96
C MET A 399 -7.52 -8.37 17.87
N LEU A 400 -8.15 -9.23 17.09
CA LEU A 400 -9.17 -8.85 16.10
C LEU A 400 -10.52 -9.36 16.58
N SER A 401 -11.55 -8.51 16.55
CA SER A 401 -12.90 -8.90 16.88
C SER A 401 -13.95 -8.25 15.99
N GLY A 402 -15.01 -8.98 15.69
CA GLY A 402 -16.11 -8.48 14.89
C GLY A 402 -16.92 -9.57 14.21
N GLN A 403 -18.16 -9.25 13.84
CA GLN A 403 -19.12 -10.24 13.35
C GLN A 403 -18.94 -10.60 11.88
N PHE A 404 -18.64 -9.64 10.99
CA PHE A 404 -18.59 -9.86 9.53
C PHE A 404 -17.17 -9.91 8.97
N THR A 405 -16.16 -9.99 9.79
CA THR A 405 -14.77 -9.81 9.40
C THR A 405 -14.28 -10.76 8.30
N THR A 406 -14.81 -12.00 8.24
CA THR A 406 -14.39 -13.03 7.26
C THR A 406 -15.36 -13.27 6.11
N ASN A 407 -16.42 -12.47 5.98
CA ASN A 407 -17.41 -12.72 4.94
C ASN A 407 -16.88 -12.35 3.55
N ASN A 408 -16.28 -13.33 2.89
CA ASN A 408 -15.74 -13.24 1.52
C ASN A 408 -16.76 -13.63 0.43
N MET A 409 -18.07 -13.65 0.71
CA MET A 409 -19.04 -14.13 -0.27
C MET A 409 -19.00 -13.37 -1.60
N PHE A 410 -18.39 -12.16 -1.62
CA PHE A 410 -18.42 -11.27 -2.78
C PHE A 410 -17.10 -10.58 -3.11
N PHE A 411 -16.01 -10.78 -2.32
CA PHE A 411 -14.78 -9.99 -2.45
C PHE A 411 -13.51 -10.82 -2.23
N ASP A 412 -12.37 -10.30 -2.67
CA ASP A 412 -11.06 -10.93 -2.62
C ASP A 412 -10.71 -11.49 -1.23
N LYS A 413 -10.09 -12.66 -1.23
CA LYS A 413 -9.51 -13.25 -0.04
C LYS A 413 -8.44 -12.31 0.51
N VAL A 414 -8.58 -11.85 1.75
CA VAL A 414 -7.52 -11.08 2.40
C VAL A 414 -6.54 -12.03 3.12
N ALA A 415 -5.24 -11.77 2.95
CA ALA A 415 -4.16 -12.62 3.45
C ALA A 415 -4.18 -12.80 4.99
N LEU A 416 -4.78 -11.86 5.72
CA LEU A 416 -4.93 -11.93 7.17
C LEU A 416 -5.64 -13.18 7.63
N PHE A 417 -6.74 -13.58 6.96
CA PHE A 417 -7.51 -14.77 7.38
C PHE A 417 -6.82 -16.08 7.00
N ASP A 418 -5.98 -16.09 5.96
CA ASP A 418 -5.09 -17.21 5.69
C ASP A 418 -4.04 -17.37 6.80
N THR A 419 -3.50 -16.23 7.30
CA THR A 419 -2.54 -16.21 8.42
C THR A 419 -3.21 -16.64 9.75
N ILE A 420 -4.42 -16.13 10.02
CA ILE A 420 -5.21 -16.52 11.20
C ILE A 420 -5.68 -17.98 11.10
N GLY A 421 -5.76 -18.52 9.88
CA GLY A 421 -6.14 -19.92 9.65
C GLY A 421 -7.62 -20.21 9.87
N VAL A 422 -8.48 -19.26 9.55
CA VAL A 422 -9.94 -19.45 9.59
C VAL A 422 -10.56 -19.32 8.22
N THR A 423 -11.65 -20.04 7.99
CA THR A 423 -12.48 -19.92 6.80
C THR A 423 -13.93 -19.69 7.20
N TYR A 424 -14.60 -18.88 6.43
CA TYR A 424 -16.03 -18.69 6.55
C TYR A 424 -16.80 -19.94 6.11
N ALA A 425 -17.72 -20.42 6.95
CA ALA A 425 -18.51 -21.63 6.70
C ALA A 425 -20.03 -21.38 6.65
N GLY A 426 -20.45 -20.10 6.59
CA GLY A 426 -21.84 -19.69 6.55
C GLY A 426 -22.26 -18.85 7.77
N TYR A 427 -23.57 -18.58 7.84
CA TYR A 427 -24.18 -17.92 9.00
C TYR A 427 -24.92 -18.92 9.89
N MET A 428 -25.03 -18.59 11.17
CA MET A 428 -26.05 -19.17 12.04
C MET A 428 -27.41 -18.52 11.76
N VAL A 429 -28.44 -18.96 12.47
CA VAL A 429 -29.78 -18.38 12.34
C VAL A 429 -29.72 -16.88 12.69
N ARG A 430 -30.24 -16.06 11.82
CA ARG A 430 -30.29 -14.61 12.01
C ARG A 430 -31.04 -14.26 13.29
N ASN A 431 -30.51 -13.34 14.06
CA ASN A 431 -31.10 -12.84 15.31
C ASN A 431 -31.42 -13.93 16.36
N ALA A 432 -30.79 -15.10 16.29
CA ALA A 432 -30.93 -16.15 17.29
C ALA A 432 -29.83 -16.06 18.35
N ALA A 433 -30.18 -16.38 19.58
CA ALA A 433 -29.22 -16.57 20.64
C ALA A 433 -28.44 -17.88 20.42
N TYR A 434 -27.18 -17.92 20.84
CA TYR A 434 -26.31 -19.10 20.78
C TYR A 434 -25.35 -19.10 21.97
N THR A 435 -24.68 -20.21 22.20
CA THR A 435 -23.66 -20.32 23.27
C THR A 435 -22.36 -20.80 22.68
N LEU A 436 -21.27 -20.12 23.04
CA LEU A 436 -19.91 -20.58 22.79
C LEU A 436 -19.32 -21.19 24.04
N SER A 437 -18.63 -22.30 23.90
CA SER A 437 -17.91 -22.97 24.96
C SER A 437 -16.42 -22.79 24.78
N GLY A 438 -15.72 -22.50 25.87
CA GLY A 438 -14.27 -22.50 25.91
C GLY A 438 -13.70 -23.90 25.75
N VAL A 439 -12.49 -23.99 25.20
CA VAL A 439 -11.78 -25.25 25.03
C VAL A 439 -11.09 -25.64 26.34
N GLN A 440 -11.33 -26.87 26.80
CA GLN A 440 -10.72 -27.36 28.03
C GLN A 440 -9.19 -27.35 27.95
N GLY A 441 -8.56 -26.84 29.01
CA GLY A 441 -7.10 -26.72 29.11
C GLY A 441 -6.50 -25.56 28.32
N ASP A 442 -7.28 -24.80 27.54
CA ASP A 442 -6.78 -23.63 26.81
C ASP A 442 -6.54 -22.46 27.79
N THR A 443 -5.43 -21.75 27.60
CA THR A 443 -5.01 -20.65 28.49
C THR A 443 -5.95 -19.45 28.50
N ILE A 444 -6.69 -19.24 27.41
CA ILE A 444 -7.63 -18.12 27.26
C ILE A 444 -9.02 -18.52 27.69
N SER A 445 -9.51 -19.65 27.20
CA SER A 445 -10.93 -19.96 27.21
C SER A 445 -11.36 -21.08 28.16
N ASN A 446 -10.42 -21.76 28.83
CA ASN A 446 -10.75 -22.84 29.74
C ASN A 446 -11.79 -22.44 30.80
N GLY A 447 -12.85 -23.24 30.91
CA GLY A 447 -13.95 -23.05 31.89
C GLY A 447 -14.96 -21.95 31.49
N LEU A 448 -14.86 -21.34 30.30
CA LEU A 448 -15.84 -20.35 29.86
C LEU A 448 -17.06 -21.00 29.20
N THR A 449 -18.24 -20.47 29.53
CA THR A 449 -19.50 -20.72 28.81
C THR A 449 -20.15 -19.38 28.50
N LEU A 450 -20.19 -19.03 27.26
CA LEU A 450 -20.46 -17.67 26.77
C LEU A 450 -21.82 -17.61 26.06
N PRO A 451 -22.92 -17.32 26.78
CA PRO A 451 -24.21 -17.10 26.16
C PRO A 451 -24.18 -15.80 25.38
N CYS A 452 -24.57 -15.87 24.09
CA CYS A 452 -24.58 -14.76 23.16
C CYS A 452 -26.01 -14.46 22.72
N ALA A 453 -26.37 -13.18 22.69
CA ALA A 453 -27.66 -12.71 22.27
C ALA A 453 -27.56 -11.62 21.20
N PRO A 454 -28.62 -11.44 20.37
CA PRO A 454 -28.69 -10.39 19.39
C PRO A 454 -28.57 -9.01 20.03
N ARG A 455 -27.77 -8.14 19.39
CA ARG A 455 -27.59 -6.73 19.78
C ARG A 455 -28.32 -5.75 18.88
N SER A 456 -28.45 -6.12 17.61
CA SER A 456 -29.08 -5.30 16.58
C SER A 456 -29.91 -6.16 15.64
N TYR A 457 -30.73 -5.52 14.82
CA TYR A 457 -31.52 -6.20 13.79
C TYR A 457 -30.65 -6.90 12.72
N ALA A 458 -29.36 -6.53 12.62
CA ALA A 458 -28.40 -7.09 11.68
C ALA A 458 -27.48 -8.14 12.31
N PHE A 459 -27.93 -8.81 13.38
CA PHE A 459 -27.12 -9.81 14.04
C PHE A 459 -27.11 -11.13 13.26
N TYR A 460 -25.97 -11.37 12.58
CA TYR A 460 -25.67 -12.56 11.78
C TYR A 460 -24.42 -13.25 12.31
N PRO A 461 -24.52 -14.11 13.32
CA PRO A 461 -23.34 -14.82 13.83
C PRO A 461 -22.73 -15.69 12.76
N MET A 462 -21.42 -15.61 12.58
CA MET A 462 -20.71 -16.40 11.60
C MET A 462 -20.42 -17.80 12.09
N LYS A 463 -20.47 -18.77 11.17
CA LYS A 463 -19.86 -20.09 11.34
C LYS A 463 -18.45 -20.03 10.77
N LEU A 464 -17.47 -20.37 11.58
CA LEU A 464 -16.08 -20.40 11.18
C LEU A 464 -15.55 -21.84 11.23
N LYS A 465 -14.63 -22.17 10.32
CA LYS A 465 -13.81 -23.38 10.38
C LYS A 465 -12.36 -23.00 10.58
N SER A 466 -11.66 -23.72 11.46
CA SER A 466 -10.23 -23.57 11.66
C SER A 466 -9.46 -24.45 10.68
N LYS A 467 -8.38 -23.91 10.11
CA LYS A 467 -7.34 -24.70 9.43
C LYS A 467 -6.48 -25.34 10.52
N SER A 468 -6.29 -26.64 10.47
CA SER A 468 -5.40 -27.34 11.43
C SER A 468 -3.94 -26.96 11.13
N SER A 469 -3.26 -26.39 12.11
CA SER A 469 -1.80 -26.20 12.10
C SER A 469 -1.26 -26.07 13.53
N ALA A 470 0.03 -26.33 13.73
CA ALA A 470 0.67 -26.23 15.03
C ALA A 470 0.67 -24.80 15.62
N SER A 471 0.54 -23.79 14.77
CA SER A 471 0.52 -22.36 15.16
C SER A 471 -0.88 -21.84 15.50
N ILE A 472 -1.94 -22.60 15.20
CA ILE A 472 -3.34 -22.18 15.31
C ILE A 472 -4.06 -23.07 16.33
N THR A 473 -4.70 -22.46 17.33
CA THR A 473 -5.49 -23.15 18.34
C THR A 473 -6.89 -22.57 18.38
N SER A 474 -7.92 -23.40 18.21
CA SER A 474 -9.31 -23.01 18.46
C SER A 474 -9.50 -22.74 19.93
N ILE A 475 -10.09 -21.61 20.28
CA ILE A 475 -10.33 -21.20 21.69
C ILE A 475 -11.81 -21.18 22.05
N LEU A 476 -12.71 -21.04 21.08
CA LEU A 476 -14.15 -21.03 21.30
C LEU A 476 -14.82 -21.96 20.30
N THR A 477 -15.74 -22.79 20.77
CA THR A 477 -16.53 -23.72 19.96
C THR A 477 -18.02 -23.45 20.13
N LEU A 478 -18.82 -23.73 19.11
CA LEU A 478 -20.28 -23.60 19.18
C LEU A 478 -20.85 -24.84 19.91
N SER A 479 -21.57 -24.66 21.02
CA SER A 479 -22.11 -25.74 21.86
C SER A 479 -23.17 -26.62 21.18
N THR A 480 -23.79 -26.16 20.09
CA THR A 480 -24.85 -26.89 19.36
C THR A 480 -24.32 -27.65 18.14
N SER A 481 -23.01 -27.62 17.87
CA SER A 481 -22.42 -28.33 16.75
C SER A 481 -22.12 -29.79 17.12
N SER A 482 -22.90 -30.72 16.57
CA SER A 482 -22.65 -32.17 16.71
C SER A 482 -21.40 -32.64 15.96
N THR A 483 -20.78 -31.79 15.14
CA THR A 483 -19.64 -32.10 14.27
C THR A 483 -18.32 -31.46 14.69
N GLY A 484 -18.28 -30.64 15.73
CA GLY A 484 -17.04 -29.97 16.21
C GLY A 484 -16.45 -28.93 15.25
N ASP A 485 -17.05 -28.72 14.10
CA ASP A 485 -16.49 -27.95 12.98
C ASP A 485 -16.75 -26.44 13.03
N THR A 486 -17.53 -25.95 13.99
CA THR A 486 -17.85 -24.52 14.09
C THR A 486 -17.19 -23.90 15.31
N ILE A 487 -16.34 -22.92 15.05
CA ILE A 487 -15.60 -22.19 16.07
C ILE A 487 -16.05 -20.73 16.15
N GLY A 488 -15.92 -20.12 17.32
CA GLY A 488 -16.17 -18.69 17.55
C GLY A 488 -14.90 -17.85 17.62
N GLY A 489 -13.74 -18.49 17.73
CA GLY A 489 -12.46 -17.80 17.79
C GLY A 489 -11.25 -18.71 17.82
N VAL A 490 -10.10 -18.14 17.52
CA VAL A 490 -8.79 -18.81 17.53
C VAL A 490 -7.72 -17.92 18.15
N ARG A 491 -6.64 -18.54 18.63
CA ARG A 491 -5.36 -17.88 18.90
C ARG A 491 -4.28 -18.42 17.96
N VAL A 492 -3.38 -17.57 17.55
CA VAL A 492 -2.28 -17.88 16.63
C VAL A 492 -0.97 -17.44 17.24
N GLN A 493 -0.03 -18.36 17.35
CA GLN A 493 1.34 -18.09 17.77
C GLN A 493 2.24 -18.09 16.55
N ARG A 494 2.78 -16.92 16.19
CA ARG A 494 3.79 -16.77 15.12
C ARG A 494 5.16 -16.53 15.75
N ASN A 495 6.21 -16.66 14.94
CA ASN A 495 7.56 -16.35 15.40
C ASN A 495 7.72 -14.88 15.78
N THR A 496 6.97 -13.99 15.13
CA THR A 496 7.07 -12.54 15.31
C THR A 496 6.03 -11.97 16.27
N ASN A 497 4.83 -12.57 16.36
CA ASN A 497 3.74 -12.02 17.15
C ASN A 497 2.69 -13.06 17.54
N ARG A 498 1.77 -12.63 18.41
CA ARG A 498 0.56 -13.36 18.77
C ARG A 498 -0.69 -12.66 18.26
N ILE A 499 -1.66 -13.46 17.80
CA ILE A 499 -2.94 -12.98 17.31
C ILE A 499 -4.06 -13.72 18.03
N VAL A 500 -5.04 -12.99 18.56
CA VAL A 500 -6.32 -13.54 19.01
C VAL A 500 -7.40 -13.04 18.05
N TYR A 501 -8.16 -13.94 17.48
CA TYR A 501 -9.30 -13.60 16.65
C TYR A 501 -10.60 -14.10 17.27
N LEU A 502 -11.55 -13.19 17.48
CA LEU A 502 -12.91 -13.45 17.94
C LEU A 502 -13.88 -13.12 16.80
N GLY A 503 -14.49 -14.14 16.21
CA GLY A 503 -15.47 -14.02 15.13
C GLY A 503 -16.84 -13.50 15.57
N LEU A 504 -16.86 -12.68 16.62
CA LEU A 504 -18.07 -12.10 17.22
C LEU A 504 -17.78 -10.72 17.78
N HIS A 505 -18.83 -9.95 17.96
CA HIS A 505 -18.77 -8.74 18.76
C HIS A 505 -18.74 -9.13 20.26
N PRO A 506 -17.71 -8.77 21.04
CA PRO A 506 -17.61 -9.20 22.43
C PRO A 506 -18.83 -8.88 23.29
N PHE A 507 -19.51 -7.77 23.03
CA PHE A 507 -20.74 -7.41 23.76
C PHE A 507 -21.98 -8.22 23.34
N ALA A 508 -21.90 -9.12 22.37
CA ALA A 508 -22.93 -10.13 22.16
C ALA A 508 -22.95 -11.15 23.30
N ILE A 509 -21.84 -11.33 24.00
CA ILE A 509 -21.76 -12.17 25.21
C ILE A 509 -22.52 -11.48 26.34
N THR A 510 -23.62 -12.08 26.78
CA THR A 510 -24.54 -11.49 27.78
C THR A 510 -24.00 -11.51 29.19
N ASP A 511 -23.20 -12.53 29.54
CA ASP A 511 -22.51 -12.60 30.83
C ASP A 511 -21.28 -11.67 30.83
N SER A 512 -21.39 -10.54 31.53
CA SER A 512 -20.35 -9.53 31.60
C SER A 512 -19.05 -10.00 32.30
N ALA A 513 -19.16 -10.89 33.28
CA ALA A 513 -17.99 -11.41 34.00
C ALA A 513 -17.18 -12.39 33.13
N GLN A 514 -17.86 -13.29 32.43
CA GLN A 514 -17.22 -14.22 31.53
C GLN A 514 -16.66 -13.48 30.26
N ARG A 515 -17.41 -12.49 29.75
CA ARG A 515 -16.91 -11.59 28.68
C ARG A 515 -15.61 -10.92 29.11
N LYS A 516 -15.59 -10.31 30.28
CA LYS A 516 -14.37 -9.68 30.83
C LYS A 516 -13.24 -10.69 30.96
N THR A 517 -13.50 -11.89 31.51
CA THR A 517 -12.51 -12.95 31.66
C THR A 517 -11.90 -13.36 30.31
N LEU A 518 -12.73 -13.52 29.26
CA LEU A 518 -12.26 -13.84 27.92
C LEU A 518 -11.32 -12.75 27.37
N ILE A 519 -11.71 -11.48 27.49
CA ILE A 519 -10.92 -10.35 27.02
C ILE A 519 -9.62 -10.25 27.80
N ASP A 520 -9.69 -10.25 29.14
CA ASP A 520 -8.51 -10.13 30.00
C ASP A 520 -7.47 -11.22 29.71
N ARG A 521 -7.91 -12.48 29.60
CA ARG A 521 -7.02 -13.60 29.28
C ARG A 521 -6.45 -13.51 27.86
N SER A 522 -7.25 -13.04 26.90
CA SER A 522 -6.79 -12.81 25.51
C SER A 522 -5.68 -11.77 25.48
N LEU A 523 -5.88 -10.65 26.17
CA LEU A 523 -4.90 -9.57 26.23
C LEU A 523 -3.66 -9.98 27.02
N ALA A 524 -3.81 -10.68 28.15
CA ALA A 524 -2.68 -11.21 28.90
C ALA A 524 -1.85 -12.20 28.07
N TRP A 525 -2.50 -13.05 27.26
CA TRP A 525 -1.79 -13.96 26.38
C TRP A 525 -1.00 -13.22 25.30
N ILE A 526 -1.57 -12.15 24.70
CA ILE A 526 -0.88 -11.28 23.74
C ILE A 526 0.29 -10.56 24.41
N GLU A 527 0.11 -10.04 25.63
CA GLU A 527 1.10 -9.28 26.38
C GLU A 527 2.30 -10.10 26.84
N ASN A 528 2.09 -11.37 27.15
CA ASN A 528 3.14 -12.31 27.57
C ASN A 528 4.00 -12.80 26.37
N PHE A 529 4.05 -12.06 25.29
CA PHE A 529 4.92 -12.31 24.15
C PHE A 529 5.98 -11.22 24.03
N SER A 530 7.23 -11.63 24.08
CA SER A 530 8.36 -10.74 23.84
C SER A 530 9.00 -11.10 22.51
N PHE A 531 8.96 -10.20 21.57
CA PHE A 531 9.64 -10.30 20.30
C PHE A 531 10.94 -9.49 20.35
N VAL A 532 12.05 -10.17 20.10
CA VAL A 532 13.34 -9.51 19.97
C VAL A 532 13.70 -9.50 18.46
N PRO A 533 13.66 -8.33 17.80
CA PRO A 533 14.09 -8.22 16.43
C PRO A 533 15.53 -8.69 16.26
N ASN A 534 15.77 -9.56 15.31
CA ASN A 534 17.09 -10.06 14.95
C ASN A 534 17.25 -10.02 13.43
N PRO A 535 17.53 -8.84 12.85
CA PRO A 535 17.83 -8.72 11.43
C PRO A 535 19.15 -9.40 11.15
N GLN A 536 19.26 -10.11 10.04
CA GLN A 536 20.49 -10.75 9.59
C GLN A 536 20.67 -10.59 8.09
N LEU A 537 21.91 -10.61 7.65
CA LEU A 537 22.24 -10.62 6.23
C LEU A 537 23.43 -11.54 6.02
N THR A 538 23.26 -12.55 5.15
CA THR A 538 24.30 -13.53 4.85
C THR A 538 24.39 -13.74 3.35
N SER A 539 25.57 -14.10 2.87
CA SER A 539 25.81 -14.46 1.48
C SER A 539 26.31 -15.90 1.39
N SER A 540 25.93 -16.60 0.34
CA SER A 540 26.44 -17.94 0.04
C SER A 540 27.90 -17.95 -0.43
N VAL A 541 28.47 -16.78 -0.71
CA VAL A 541 29.87 -16.60 -1.15
C VAL A 541 30.49 -15.36 -0.51
N THR A 542 31.80 -15.34 -0.36
CA THR A 542 32.60 -14.16 0.04
C THR A 542 33.37 -13.57 -1.15
N SER A 543 33.51 -14.33 -2.22
CA SER A 543 34.15 -13.91 -3.46
C SER A 543 33.56 -14.67 -4.67
N ILE A 544 33.65 -14.07 -5.84
CA ILE A 544 33.30 -14.69 -7.12
C ILE A 544 34.47 -14.48 -8.08
N ASP A 545 35.14 -15.59 -8.40
CA ASP A 545 36.21 -15.59 -9.40
C ASP A 545 35.73 -16.25 -10.70
N PHE A 546 35.70 -15.50 -11.78
CA PHE A 546 35.31 -16.02 -13.11
C PHE A 546 36.42 -16.87 -13.76
N GLY A 547 37.64 -16.84 -13.18
CA GLY A 547 38.80 -17.47 -13.79
C GLY A 547 39.20 -16.80 -15.11
N THR A 548 39.81 -17.56 -15.99
CA THR A 548 40.17 -17.08 -17.33
C THR A 548 39.05 -17.40 -18.31
N VAL A 549 38.50 -16.36 -18.94
CA VAL A 549 37.42 -16.48 -19.94
C VAL A 549 37.92 -16.16 -21.32
N ALA A 550 37.38 -16.84 -22.33
CA ALA A 550 37.71 -16.66 -23.74
C ALA A 550 36.68 -15.79 -24.51
N SER A 551 35.59 -15.42 -23.84
CA SER A 551 34.52 -14.59 -24.39
C SER A 551 34.37 -13.27 -23.62
N MET A 552 34.11 -12.18 -24.32
CA MET A 552 33.79 -10.88 -23.73
C MET A 552 32.38 -10.81 -23.14
N THR A 553 31.51 -11.77 -23.47
CA THR A 553 30.09 -11.79 -23.04
C THR A 553 29.67 -13.19 -22.63
N GLY A 554 28.56 -13.27 -21.89
CA GLY A 554 27.95 -14.54 -21.51
C GLY A 554 28.54 -15.22 -20.27
N ASN A 555 29.54 -14.59 -19.61
CA ASN A 555 30.13 -15.15 -18.40
C ASN A 555 29.29 -14.75 -17.19
N THR A 556 28.58 -15.68 -16.59
CA THR A 556 27.69 -15.43 -15.45
C THR A 556 27.95 -16.39 -14.31
N LYS A 557 27.84 -15.88 -13.08
CA LYS A 557 27.82 -16.70 -11.85
C LYS A 557 26.73 -16.19 -10.92
N LYS A 558 26.19 -17.07 -10.10
CA LYS A 558 25.09 -16.78 -9.20
C LYS A 558 25.48 -17.01 -7.76
N PHE A 559 24.91 -16.21 -6.86
CA PHE A 559 24.98 -16.46 -5.44
C PHE A 559 23.64 -16.12 -4.78
N ILE A 560 23.46 -16.58 -3.55
CA ILE A 560 22.26 -16.35 -2.76
C ILE A 560 22.58 -15.35 -1.65
N LEU A 561 21.80 -14.27 -1.59
CA LEU A 561 21.77 -13.35 -0.48
C LEU A 561 20.58 -13.73 0.39
N SER A 562 20.78 -13.98 1.69
CA SER A 562 19.75 -14.51 2.59
C SER A 562 19.61 -13.66 3.84
N ASN A 563 18.40 -13.61 4.36
CA ASN A 563 18.09 -13.08 5.68
C ASN A 563 17.61 -14.23 6.59
N PRO A 564 18.50 -14.91 7.33
CA PRO A 564 18.08 -15.94 8.29
C PRO A 564 17.47 -15.38 9.57
N GLY A 565 17.41 -14.06 9.71
CA GLY A 565 16.80 -13.37 10.83
C GLY A 565 15.29 -13.51 10.90
N ASN A 566 14.71 -12.93 11.95
CA ASN A 566 13.27 -12.98 12.23
C ASN A 566 12.50 -11.70 11.86
N VAL A 567 13.18 -10.70 11.30
CA VAL A 567 12.60 -9.47 10.75
C VAL A 567 13.15 -9.22 9.35
N GLU A 568 12.43 -8.45 8.55
CA GLU A 568 12.88 -8.00 7.25
C GLU A 568 14.19 -7.21 7.37
N THR A 569 15.14 -7.47 6.48
CA THR A 569 16.35 -6.69 6.32
C THR A 569 16.23 -5.79 5.10
N VAL A 570 16.18 -4.49 5.34
CA VAL A 570 16.14 -3.46 4.29
C VAL A 570 17.57 -3.21 3.81
N ILE A 571 17.74 -3.08 2.49
CA ILE A 571 19.03 -2.81 1.83
C ILE A 571 19.00 -1.36 1.35
N SER A 572 19.87 -0.53 1.91
CA SER A 572 20.02 0.88 1.52
C SER A 572 20.62 1.01 0.13
N SER A 573 21.61 0.17 -0.18
CA SER A 573 22.23 0.16 -1.51
C SER A 573 22.92 -1.17 -1.84
N ILE A 574 22.94 -1.49 -3.13
CA ILE A 574 23.76 -2.54 -3.71
C ILE A 574 24.53 -1.91 -4.88
N SER A 575 25.86 -2.00 -4.87
CA SER A 575 26.70 -1.28 -5.86
C SER A 575 28.02 -1.97 -6.12
N LEU A 576 28.49 -1.85 -7.35
CA LEU A 576 29.83 -2.27 -7.75
C LEU A 576 30.83 -1.15 -7.46
N LYS A 577 32.03 -1.50 -6.99
CA LYS A 577 33.13 -0.59 -6.66
C LYS A 577 34.44 -1.13 -7.23
N GLY A 578 35.44 -0.24 -7.38
CA GLY A 578 36.75 -0.59 -7.88
C GLY A 578 37.03 -0.10 -9.30
N ALA A 579 38.31 -0.17 -9.73
CA ALA A 579 38.74 0.37 -11.03
C ALA A 579 38.07 -0.33 -12.21
N ASP A 580 37.81 -1.63 -12.10
CA ASP A 580 37.19 -2.44 -13.16
C ASP A 580 35.69 -2.67 -12.96
N GLN A 581 35.01 -1.90 -12.12
CA GLN A 581 33.58 -2.09 -11.81
C GLN A 581 32.69 -2.14 -13.05
N SER A 582 33.03 -1.40 -14.12
CA SER A 582 32.27 -1.37 -15.38
C SER A 582 32.31 -2.66 -16.17
N THR A 583 33.22 -3.60 -15.84
CA THR A 583 33.32 -4.91 -16.47
C THR A 583 32.40 -5.94 -15.82
N PHE A 584 31.77 -5.57 -14.69
CA PHE A 584 30.83 -6.42 -13.98
C PHE A 584 29.42 -5.78 -14.00
N SER A 585 28.40 -6.62 -13.94
CA SER A 585 27.02 -6.17 -13.73
C SER A 585 26.24 -7.18 -12.89
N ILE A 586 25.15 -6.74 -12.28
CA ILE A 586 24.32 -7.57 -11.40
C ILE A 586 22.88 -7.59 -11.83
N GLN A 587 22.19 -8.71 -11.60
CA GLN A 587 20.75 -8.88 -11.78
C GLN A 587 20.15 -9.59 -10.55
N PRO A 588 19.12 -9.02 -9.92
CA PRO A 588 18.49 -7.73 -10.22
C PRO A 588 19.43 -6.55 -9.94
N ALA A 589 19.23 -5.45 -10.67
CA ALA A 589 20.08 -4.25 -10.55
C ALA A 589 19.91 -3.54 -9.19
N SER A 590 18.82 -3.80 -8.49
CA SER A 590 18.56 -3.30 -7.14
C SER A 590 17.83 -4.36 -6.31
N VAL A 591 18.13 -4.39 -5.03
CA VAL A 591 17.42 -5.16 -4.00
C VAL A 591 17.09 -4.18 -2.90
N THR A 592 15.80 -4.01 -2.56
CA THR A 592 15.35 -3.05 -1.54
C THR A 592 15.20 -3.69 -0.17
N SER A 593 14.82 -4.96 -0.11
CA SER A 593 14.70 -5.71 1.15
C SER A 593 14.68 -7.22 0.93
N ILE A 594 14.96 -7.96 2.00
CA ILE A 594 14.83 -9.42 2.07
C ILE A 594 13.95 -9.75 3.28
N PRO A 595 12.80 -10.39 3.10
CA PRO A 595 11.91 -10.75 4.21
C PRO A 595 12.58 -11.72 5.19
N ALA A 596 12.07 -11.80 6.42
CA ALA A 596 12.53 -12.73 7.44
C ALA A 596 12.53 -14.19 6.92
N GLY A 597 13.64 -14.89 7.06
CA GLY A 597 13.84 -16.25 6.53
C GLY A 597 13.90 -16.34 5.00
N GLY A 598 13.83 -15.19 4.31
CA GLY A 598 13.84 -15.12 2.85
C GLY A 598 15.24 -15.12 2.24
N ASN A 599 15.28 -15.32 0.94
CA ASN A 599 16.50 -15.22 0.15
C ASN A 599 16.21 -14.64 -1.24
N ILE A 600 17.26 -14.16 -1.89
CA ILE A 600 17.23 -13.68 -3.27
C ILE A 600 18.47 -14.16 -4.01
N GLU A 601 18.30 -14.63 -5.22
CA GLU A 601 19.39 -15.02 -6.11
C GLU A 601 19.91 -13.78 -6.86
N ILE A 602 21.21 -13.53 -6.77
CA ILE A 602 21.89 -12.48 -7.50
C ILE A 602 22.77 -13.14 -8.58
N THR A 603 22.58 -12.72 -9.81
CA THR A 603 23.43 -13.09 -10.93
C THR A 603 24.47 -12.01 -11.15
N VAL A 604 25.73 -12.36 -11.13
CA VAL A 604 26.85 -11.48 -11.50
C VAL A 604 27.30 -11.85 -12.90
N SER A 605 27.43 -10.86 -13.78
CA SER A 605 27.95 -11.05 -15.14
C SER A 605 29.31 -10.37 -15.24
N PHE A 606 30.23 -11.03 -15.93
CA PHE A 606 31.55 -10.51 -16.25
C PHE A 606 31.68 -10.29 -17.76
N SER A 607 31.87 -9.03 -18.18
CA SER A 607 31.94 -8.62 -19.58
C SER A 607 33.17 -7.68 -19.78
N PRO A 608 34.37 -8.26 -19.83
CA PRO A 608 35.62 -7.49 -19.96
C PRO A 608 35.69 -6.76 -21.30
N SER A 609 36.15 -5.53 -21.28
CA SER A 609 36.35 -4.69 -22.49
C SER A 609 37.73 -4.85 -23.12
N GLY A 610 38.63 -5.68 -22.54
CA GLY A 610 39.96 -5.90 -23.02
C GLY A 610 40.70 -6.96 -22.18
N PRO A 611 41.85 -7.47 -22.69
CA PRO A 611 42.57 -8.57 -22.05
C PRO A 611 43.14 -8.17 -20.68
N GLY A 612 43.46 -9.18 -19.88
CA GLY A 612 44.07 -9.05 -18.56
C GLY A 612 43.11 -9.28 -17.39
N ILE A 613 43.65 -9.21 -16.18
CA ILE A 613 42.94 -9.43 -14.94
C ILE A 613 42.09 -8.20 -14.60
N LYS A 614 40.86 -8.44 -14.18
CA LYS A 614 39.87 -7.44 -13.76
C LYS A 614 39.43 -7.75 -12.34
N ASN A 615 39.34 -6.70 -11.50
CA ASN A 615 38.96 -6.82 -10.10
C ASN A 615 37.94 -5.74 -9.75
N ALA A 616 36.90 -6.13 -9.00
CA ALA A 616 35.91 -5.23 -8.43
C ALA A 616 35.37 -5.77 -7.10
N GLU A 617 34.55 -4.99 -6.44
CA GLU A 617 33.84 -5.36 -5.22
C GLU A 617 32.36 -5.11 -5.42
N LEU A 618 31.53 -6.04 -4.99
CA LEU A 618 30.11 -5.84 -4.83
C LEU A 618 29.83 -5.48 -3.37
N GLN A 619 29.42 -4.25 -3.11
CA GLN A 619 29.08 -3.75 -1.79
C GLN A 619 27.56 -3.75 -1.60
N ILE A 620 27.09 -4.34 -0.49
CA ILE A 620 25.70 -4.43 -0.08
C ILE A 620 25.59 -3.76 1.29
N VAL A 621 24.87 -2.63 1.34
CA VAL A 621 24.74 -1.80 2.53
C VAL A 621 23.34 -1.97 3.11
N PRO A 622 23.17 -2.59 4.28
CA PRO A 622 21.90 -2.63 4.98
C PRO A 622 21.52 -1.27 5.56
N ASP A 623 20.21 -1.04 5.78
CA ASP A 623 19.67 0.20 6.36
C ASP A 623 19.78 0.26 7.89
N ARG A 624 20.38 -0.74 8.52
CA ARG A 624 20.50 -0.84 9.98
C ARG A 624 21.95 -0.81 10.42
N ASN A 625 22.23 0.05 11.40
CA ASN A 625 23.58 0.21 11.95
C ASN A 625 24.10 -1.05 12.68
N GLU A 626 23.20 -1.98 13.05
CA GLU A 626 23.59 -3.25 13.69
C GLU A 626 24.15 -4.28 12.70
N LEU A 627 23.98 -4.04 11.40
CA LEU A 627 24.48 -4.93 10.34
C LEU A 627 25.65 -4.26 9.61
N GLU A 628 26.73 -5.00 9.45
CA GLU A 628 27.89 -4.52 8.72
C GLU A 628 27.64 -4.52 7.20
N THR A 629 28.31 -3.60 6.51
CA THR A 629 28.33 -3.61 5.04
C THR A 629 28.99 -4.90 4.55
N MET A 630 28.28 -5.63 3.71
CA MET A 630 28.79 -6.86 3.12
C MET A 630 29.57 -6.54 1.85
N VAL A 631 30.77 -7.11 1.71
CA VAL A 631 31.63 -6.96 0.54
C VAL A 631 31.91 -8.32 -0.06
N ILE A 632 31.66 -8.48 -1.36
CA ILE A 632 31.96 -9.69 -2.13
C ILE A 632 33.01 -9.32 -3.18
N ALA A 633 34.17 -9.91 -3.10
CA ALA A 633 35.25 -9.68 -4.06
C ALA A 633 34.93 -10.33 -5.40
N LEU A 634 35.13 -9.61 -6.48
CA LEU A 634 34.90 -10.07 -7.86
C LEU A 634 36.24 -10.08 -8.62
N SER A 635 36.53 -11.18 -9.29
CA SER A 635 37.72 -11.29 -10.13
C SER A 635 37.43 -12.07 -11.41
N GLY A 636 38.20 -11.80 -12.44
CA GLY A 636 38.19 -12.54 -13.70
C GLY A 636 39.30 -12.08 -14.62
N SER A 637 39.71 -12.93 -15.53
CA SER A 637 40.74 -12.61 -16.54
C SER A 637 40.18 -12.91 -17.93
N TYR A 638 40.45 -12.03 -18.85
CA TYR A 638 40.10 -12.26 -20.25
C TYR A 638 41.36 -12.47 -21.08
N ILE A 639 41.36 -13.58 -21.80
CA ILE A 639 42.35 -13.88 -22.82
C ILE A 639 41.62 -14.15 -24.11
N PRO A 640 41.81 -13.35 -25.15
CA PRO A 640 41.13 -13.58 -26.43
C PRO A 640 41.57 -14.94 -27.02
N SER A 641 40.58 -15.74 -27.38
CA SER A 641 40.78 -17.08 -27.94
C SER A 641 40.97 -17.10 -29.44
N SER A 642 40.88 -15.97 -30.14
CA SER A 642 41.01 -15.88 -31.59
C SER A 642 42.18 -14.98 -32.02
N ILE A 643 43.09 -15.55 -32.74
CA ILE A 643 43.69 -14.84 -33.85
C ILE A 643 42.57 -14.76 -34.92
N GLU A 644 42.20 -13.56 -35.34
CA GLU A 644 41.32 -13.45 -36.52
C GLU A 644 41.97 -14.19 -37.68
N GLU A 645 41.33 -15.22 -38.19
CA GLU A 645 41.74 -15.84 -39.44
C GLU A 645 41.51 -14.82 -40.55
N SER A 646 42.59 -14.27 -41.04
CA SER A 646 42.55 -13.50 -42.29
C SER A 646 42.16 -14.47 -43.43
N PRO A 647 41.34 -14.03 -44.42
CA PRO A 647 40.85 -14.91 -45.50
C PRO A 647 41.91 -15.46 -46.42
N GLU A 648 43.16 -15.08 -46.29
CA GLU A 648 44.32 -15.63 -47.04
C GLU A 648 45.19 -16.52 -46.15
N ALA A 649 44.64 -17.65 -45.76
CA ALA A 649 45.36 -18.60 -44.92
C ALA A 649 46.47 -19.31 -45.70
N ALA A 650 47.70 -19.15 -45.22
CA ALA A 650 48.78 -20.03 -45.67
C ALA A 650 48.51 -21.49 -45.19
N MET A 651 48.61 -22.43 -46.06
CA MET A 651 48.44 -23.87 -45.73
C MET A 651 49.80 -24.46 -45.45
N ILE A 652 49.91 -25.06 -44.24
CA ILE A 652 51.11 -25.77 -43.79
C ILE A 652 50.94 -27.25 -44.05
N THR A 653 51.84 -27.85 -44.86
CA THR A 653 51.84 -29.29 -45.11
C THR A 653 53.17 -29.88 -44.65
N GLN A 654 53.09 -30.90 -43.80
CA GLN A 654 54.27 -31.67 -43.39
C GLN A 654 54.55 -32.74 -44.43
N ILE A 655 55.83 -32.82 -44.89
CA ILE A 655 56.34 -33.82 -45.83
C ILE A 655 57.44 -34.62 -45.16
N ALA A 656 57.87 -35.72 -45.76
CA ALA A 656 58.88 -36.65 -45.18
C ALA A 656 60.19 -35.96 -44.80
N ASP A 657 60.57 -34.89 -45.46
CA ASP A 657 61.88 -34.19 -45.30
C ASP A 657 61.74 -32.70 -45.04
N GLY A 658 60.64 -32.28 -44.44
CA GLY A 658 60.45 -30.88 -44.07
C GLY A 658 58.99 -30.44 -43.99
N ILE A 659 58.82 -29.10 -43.97
CA ILE A 659 57.53 -28.43 -43.99
C ILE A 659 57.42 -27.55 -45.22
N VAL A 660 56.32 -27.67 -45.95
CA VAL A 660 56.01 -26.88 -47.08
C VAL A 660 54.84 -25.93 -46.76
N ILE A 661 55.00 -24.67 -47.07
CA ILE A 661 54.00 -23.65 -46.90
C ILE A 661 53.52 -23.22 -48.25
N GLN A 662 52.18 -23.33 -48.44
CA GLN A 662 51.49 -22.91 -49.65
C GLN A 662 50.62 -21.69 -49.35
N MET A 663 50.77 -20.66 -50.18
CA MET A 663 50.04 -19.41 -50.11
C MET A 663 49.48 -19.02 -51.47
N ASN A 664 48.36 -18.30 -51.47
CA ASN A 664 47.67 -17.90 -52.71
C ASN A 664 48.37 -16.68 -53.41
N THR A 665 49.03 -15.86 -52.62
CA THR A 665 49.76 -14.70 -53.13
C THR A 665 51.13 -14.57 -52.43
N VAL A 666 52.16 -14.19 -53.16
CA VAL A 666 53.51 -13.93 -52.61
C VAL A 666 53.99 -12.60 -53.22
N LYS A 667 54.00 -11.56 -52.43
CA LYS A 667 54.54 -10.29 -52.78
C LYS A 667 55.14 -9.61 -51.53
N ASP A 668 56.44 -9.36 -51.57
CA ASP A 668 57.21 -8.66 -50.50
C ASP A 668 57.00 -9.22 -49.09
N MET A 669 56.91 -10.56 -48.98
CA MET A 669 56.63 -11.27 -47.72
C MET A 669 57.94 -11.82 -47.11
N ARG A 670 57.95 -11.86 -45.77
CA ARG A 670 59.00 -12.47 -44.97
C ARG A 670 58.41 -13.48 -44.03
N TYR A 671 59.20 -14.48 -43.71
CA TYR A 671 58.83 -15.44 -42.63
C TYR A 671 59.78 -15.39 -41.46
N ARG A 672 59.28 -15.71 -40.29
CA ARG A 672 60.06 -15.95 -39.11
C ARG A 672 59.44 -17.14 -38.34
N VAL A 673 60.25 -18.14 -38.01
CA VAL A 673 59.80 -19.25 -37.16
C VAL A 673 60.39 -19.07 -35.79
N VAL A 674 59.51 -19.13 -34.78
CA VAL A 674 59.94 -18.98 -33.38
C VAL A 674 59.52 -20.24 -32.59
N ASP A 675 60.30 -20.65 -31.64
CA ASP A 675 59.93 -21.67 -30.66
C ASP A 675 59.08 -21.10 -29.53
N LEU A 676 58.58 -21.93 -28.63
CA LEU A 676 57.75 -21.53 -27.51
C LEU A 676 58.47 -20.57 -26.51
N SER A 677 59.76 -20.46 -26.55
CA SER A 677 60.55 -19.49 -25.75
C SER A 677 60.65 -18.12 -26.43
N GLY A 678 60.16 -17.99 -27.68
CA GLY A 678 60.26 -16.76 -28.48
C GLY A 678 61.56 -16.65 -29.26
N LYS A 679 62.44 -17.68 -29.20
CA LYS A 679 63.72 -17.68 -29.92
C LYS A 679 63.46 -18.00 -31.42
N THR A 680 64.06 -17.20 -32.29
CA THR A 680 63.97 -17.41 -33.73
C THR A 680 64.79 -18.63 -34.13
N SER A 681 64.13 -19.60 -34.79
CA SER A 681 64.72 -20.85 -35.30
C SER A 681 65.07 -20.74 -36.82
N ALA A 682 64.28 -19.98 -37.55
CA ALA A 682 64.51 -19.70 -38.97
C ALA A 682 63.86 -18.36 -39.34
N SER A 683 64.41 -17.68 -40.35
CA SER A 683 63.77 -16.50 -40.96
C SER A 683 64.30 -16.30 -42.37
N GLY A 684 63.53 -15.65 -43.23
CA GLY A 684 63.89 -15.39 -44.64
C GLY A 684 62.81 -14.65 -45.36
N ASN A 685 63.05 -14.40 -46.65
CA ASN A 685 62.05 -13.87 -47.59
C ASN A 685 61.22 -15.05 -48.17
N ILE A 686 59.99 -14.77 -48.56
CA ILE A 686 59.18 -15.70 -49.30
C ILE A 686 59.11 -15.22 -50.74
N ASP A 687 59.88 -15.89 -51.59
CA ASP A 687 60.05 -15.46 -52.98
C ASP A 687 59.15 -16.30 -53.96
N ALA A 688 58.58 -17.38 -53.45
CA ALA A 688 57.68 -18.29 -54.22
C ALA A 688 56.70 -19.06 -53.29
N SER A 689 55.56 -19.49 -53.83
CA SER A 689 54.65 -20.43 -53.19
C SER A 689 54.40 -21.62 -54.11
N PRO A 690 54.53 -22.88 -53.63
CA PRO A 690 54.89 -23.24 -52.26
C PRO A 690 56.37 -23.03 -51.97
N PHE A 691 56.76 -22.73 -50.71
CA PHE A 691 58.14 -22.69 -50.27
C PHE A 691 58.41 -23.68 -49.13
N LYS A 692 59.64 -24.17 -49.06
CA LYS A 692 60.01 -25.17 -48.06
C LYS A 692 60.84 -24.50 -46.96
N LEU A 693 60.40 -24.76 -45.70
CA LEU A 693 61.16 -24.30 -44.52
C LEU A 693 62.46 -25.11 -44.38
N PRO A 694 63.57 -24.51 -43.92
CA PRO A 694 64.79 -25.25 -43.63
C PRO A 694 64.54 -26.29 -42.50
N LEU A 695 65.35 -27.37 -42.50
CA LEU A 695 65.30 -28.41 -41.47
C LEU A 695 65.51 -27.83 -40.06
N MET A 696 64.63 -28.20 -39.14
CA MET A 696 64.63 -27.77 -37.74
C MET A 696 64.69 -28.98 -36.81
N THR A 697 64.91 -28.76 -35.55
CA THR A 697 64.73 -29.81 -34.54
C THR A 697 63.25 -30.10 -34.29
N ARG A 698 62.89 -31.34 -33.95
CA ARG A 698 61.49 -31.65 -33.61
C ARG A 698 61.03 -30.83 -32.45
N GLY A 699 59.88 -30.17 -32.60
CA GLY A 699 59.31 -29.27 -31.58
C GLY A 699 58.05 -28.57 -32.04
N PHE A 700 57.48 -27.77 -31.16
CA PHE A 700 56.34 -26.89 -31.43
C PHE A 700 56.89 -25.50 -31.83
N TYR A 701 56.37 -24.95 -32.93
CA TYR A 701 56.83 -23.67 -33.46
C TYR A 701 55.66 -22.81 -33.90
N LEU A 702 55.91 -21.50 -33.94
CA LEU A 702 55.02 -20.50 -34.52
C LEU A 702 55.70 -19.92 -35.77
N LEU A 703 55.05 -20.09 -36.90
CA LEU A 703 55.43 -19.43 -38.17
C LEU A 703 54.77 -18.07 -38.22
N GLN A 704 55.57 -17.01 -38.28
CA GLN A 704 55.13 -15.66 -38.50
C GLN A 704 55.40 -15.33 -39.95
N ILE A 705 54.35 -14.96 -40.70
CA ILE A 705 54.42 -14.45 -42.10
C ILE A 705 54.13 -12.97 -42.01
N ILE A 706 55.04 -12.13 -42.49
CA ILE A 706 55.04 -10.67 -42.37
C ILE A 706 54.91 -10.09 -43.77
N SER A 707 53.87 -9.30 -44.01
CA SER A 707 53.65 -8.56 -45.22
C SER A 707 53.47 -7.07 -44.94
N GLU A 708 53.29 -6.23 -45.97
CA GLU A 708 52.95 -4.80 -45.78
C GLU A 708 51.58 -4.63 -45.11
N ASP A 709 50.66 -5.57 -45.29
CA ASP A 709 49.31 -5.53 -44.77
C ASP A 709 49.16 -6.07 -43.36
N GLY A 710 50.23 -6.67 -42.77
CA GLY A 710 50.23 -7.19 -41.40
C GLY A 710 51.03 -8.44 -41.20
N MET A 711 50.81 -9.11 -40.05
CA MET A 711 51.52 -10.33 -39.67
C MET A 711 50.52 -11.47 -39.41
N GLN A 712 50.68 -12.59 -40.10
CA GLN A 712 50.00 -13.83 -39.85
C GLN A 712 50.84 -14.77 -38.96
N VAL A 713 50.26 -15.44 -37.99
CA VAL A 713 50.94 -16.38 -37.11
C VAL A 713 50.28 -17.73 -37.18
N LEU A 714 51.01 -18.77 -37.56
CA LEU A 714 50.51 -20.14 -37.76
C LEU A 714 51.31 -21.10 -36.83
N PRO A 715 50.64 -21.83 -35.94
CA PRO A 715 51.31 -22.87 -35.15
C PRO A 715 51.50 -24.13 -35.98
N PHE A 716 52.63 -24.80 -35.79
CA PHE A 716 52.90 -26.12 -36.39
C PHE A 716 53.85 -26.96 -35.50
N ILE A 717 53.84 -28.27 -35.73
CA ILE A 717 54.74 -29.22 -35.09
C ILE A 717 55.67 -29.74 -36.19
N TYR A 718 56.99 -29.71 -35.93
CA TYR A 718 58.01 -30.25 -36.81
C TYR A 718 58.61 -31.53 -36.21
#